data_a67f714ebf1c578f63795fe483cef42c
#
_entry.id   a67f714ebf1c578f63795fe483cef42c
#
_cell.length_a   1.000
_cell.length_b   1.000
_cell.length_c   1.000
_cell.angle_alpha   90.00
_cell.angle_beta   90.00
_cell.angle_gamma   90.00
#
_symmetry.space_group_name_H-M   'P 1'
#
loop_
_entity.id
_entity.type
_entity.pdbx_description
1 polymer ?
#
loop_
_entity_poly.entity_id
_entity_poly.type
_entity_poly.pdbx_seq_one_letter_code
_entity_poly.pdbx_strand_id
1 'polypeptide(L)'
;MSHSRPTHAPEPHGFPRLLMLCWALVAALLAALPAAAQTVAPKPTLNITGYKIDVTLHPADHTLDATAQVTFTPLDDLPTVIFDLHGALLVDKVTDASGAQLNGSRGPGATLIVTPAAPLPKGQSLTWTFHYMGKLESDAGGPVEGLKLAYVGDPISYLLYAGRWFPMTGYMTDRFTADIHVTVPSGYRVIGSGSTGQPAQAAGGGEDWEFKWDKPGFPGTIIVGKYDAPVSGAAPNIHVYTTAAHKAAALDYAGTALREFAYFTSTFGLPESTQLNVVELPDDTVPVAWAPEIAAVAGSHIGGKNDFRLLANTISHQWWGSEVSPATLNDAWIVNGMARYSELMYLEDDAGHSALQAALPDISASALAYDTIPLASAGTLAAYSPQFQSMTLDKGAMVFHMLRWVVGDDSFEKILRATLTQFKDKGIRTGDFERLAEEQSQQQLTPFFSEWLDGTGAPQFTNKYAVYRLGNNKGFRTIGEVQGDMDLFNMPVDLRIETEGKTVDKRVDVVGTDSQYVVDTFGRPRRVIIDPQDWVLKNTPDLEVRVAILRGQQLAAQGDSAGALAEYQKALKANPQSSLASYRIGELLFSMRNYQAAVNAYRDALNGDDDPKWTEVWSHIAIGKIFDLTGQRDRAISEYRQALQTNDNTAGALNEARHWIQTPYKRPDAP
;
A
#
# COMPACT_ATOMS: atom_id res chain seq x y z
N MET A 1 -10.40 47.34 -85.55
CA MET A 1 -11.45 46.30 -85.64
C MET A 1 -10.97 45.07 -84.90
N SER A 2 -11.28 44.93 -83.67
CA SER A 2 -11.17 43.64 -82.92
C SER A 2 -12.00 43.76 -81.67
N HIS A 3 -12.98 42.89 -81.57
CA HIS A 3 -13.87 42.74 -80.41
C HIS A 3 -13.18 41.96 -79.31
N SER A 4 -13.06 42.57 -78.15
CA SER A 4 -12.69 41.89 -76.90
C SER A 4 -13.97 41.49 -76.13
N ARG A 5 -14.11 40.23 -75.82
CA ARG A 5 -15.12 39.71 -74.89
C ARG A 5 -14.56 39.74 -73.46
N PRO A 6 -15.39 40.04 -72.44
CA PRO A 6 -14.95 39.94 -71.04
C PRO A 6 -15.05 38.50 -70.50
N THR A 7 -14.05 38.09 -69.77
CA THR A 7 -13.98 36.82 -69.04
C THR A 7 -14.71 36.98 -67.70
N HIS A 8 -15.70 36.14 -67.46
CA HIS A 8 -16.38 35.97 -66.15
C HIS A 8 -15.45 35.21 -65.18
N ALA A 9 -15.21 35.80 -64.02
CA ALA A 9 -14.63 35.11 -62.86
C ALA A 9 -15.72 34.30 -62.13
N PRO A 10 -15.44 33.11 -61.63
CA PRO A 10 -16.40 32.34 -60.85
C PRO A 10 -16.52 32.89 -59.41
N GLU A 11 -17.77 33.02 -58.93
CA GLU A 11 -18.10 33.34 -57.55
C GLU A 11 -17.69 32.18 -56.58
N PRO A 12 -17.29 32.46 -55.34
CA PRO A 12 -16.97 31.43 -54.36
C PRO A 12 -18.27 30.83 -53.80
N HIS A 13 -18.41 29.50 -53.95
CA HIS A 13 -19.49 28.73 -53.32
C HIS A 13 -19.39 28.82 -51.80
N GLY A 14 -20.43 29.34 -51.18
CA GLY A 14 -20.56 29.46 -49.72
C GLY A 14 -20.58 28.06 -49.06
N PHE A 15 -19.70 27.85 -48.11
CA PHE A 15 -19.77 26.73 -47.19
C PHE A 15 -21.05 26.78 -46.36
N PRO A 16 -21.77 25.69 -46.19
CA PRO A 16 -23.06 25.72 -45.51
C PRO A 16 -22.85 26.07 -44.03
N ARG A 17 -23.56 27.10 -43.57
CA ARG A 17 -23.63 27.58 -42.18
C ARG A 17 -23.94 26.47 -41.14
N LEU A 18 -24.42 25.31 -41.60
CA LEU A 18 -24.75 24.16 -40.77
C LEU A 18 -23.49 23.46 -40.18
N LEU A 19 -22.35 23.46 -40.90
CA LEU A 19 -21.10 22.87 -40.41
C LEU A 19 -20.44 23.71 -39.30
N MET A 20 -20.55 25.04 -39.36
CA MET A 20 -20.02 25.91 -38.29
C MET A 20 -20.81 25.78 -36.97
N LEU A 21 -22.11 25.53 -37.02
CA LEU A 21 -22.92 25.29 -35.84
C LEU A 21 -22.59 23.95 -35.17
N CYS A 22 -22.27 22.89 -35.95
CA CYS A 22 -21.84 21.60 -35.40
C CYS A 22 -20.46 21.69 -34.72
N TRP A 23 -19.52 22.46 -35.26
CA TRP A 23 -18.21 22.65 -34.62
C TRP A 23 -18.29 23.53 -33.38
N ALA A 24 -19.18 24.52 -33.33
CA ALA A 24 -19.41 25.33 -32.13
C ALA A 24 -20.10 24.51 -31.01
N LEU A 25 -20.99 23.58 -31.36
CA LEU A 25 -21.63 22.67 -30.39
C LEU A 25 -20.65 21.59 -29.86
N VAL A 26 -19.75 21.05 -30.68
CA VAL A 26 -18.72 20.12 -30.28
C VAL A 26 -17.65 20.83 -29.41
N ALA A 27 -17.27 22.06 -29.74
CA ALA A 27 -16.37 22.87 -28.92
C ALA A 27 -17.00 23.27 -27.57
N ALA A 28 -18.32 23.52 -27.53
CA ALA A 28 -19.04 23.82 -26.29
C ALA A 28 -19.24 22.54 -25.43
N LEU A 29 -19.39 21.34 -26.03
CA LEU A 29 -19.43 20.07 -25.31
C LEU A 29 -18.06 19.67 -24.77
N LEU A 30 -16.96 19.96 -25.47
CA LEU A 30 -15.59 19.74 -24.97
C LEU A 30 -15.18 20.74 -23.88
N ALA A 31 -15.77 21.93 -23.85
CA ALA A 31 -15.57 22.92 -22.78
C ALA A 31 -16.40 22.61 -21.52
N ALA A 32 -17.35 21.68 -21.60
CA ALA A 32 -18.21 21.27 -20.48
C ALA A 32 -17.75 19.94 -19.83
N LEU A 33 -16.56 19.43 -20.15
CA LEU A 33 -15.92 18.45 -19.27
C LEU A 33 -15.65 19.18 -17.95
N PRO A 34 -16.21 18.73 -16.81
CA PRO A 34 -15.83 19.31 -15.54
C PRO A 34 -14.31 19.16 -15.46
N ALA A 35 -13.59 20.30 -15.38
CA ALA A 35 -12.24 20.29 -14.88
C ALA A 35 -12.34 19.45 -13.59
N ALA A 36 -11.68 18.31 -13.54
CA ALA A 36 -11.59 17.53 -12.32
C ALA A 36 -11.09 18.54 -11.28
N ALA A 37 -12.01 18.98 -10.42
CA ALA A 37 -11.64 19.87 -9.33
C ALA A 37 -10.56 19.09 -8.59
N GLN A 38 -9.35 19.61 -8.55
CA GLN A 38 -8.32 19.08 -7.68
C GLN A 38 -8.95 19.08 -6.30
N THR A 39 -9.33 17.89 -5.81
CA THR A 39 -9.91 17.76 -4.48
C THR A 39 -8.77 18.03 -3.52
N VAL A 40 -8.72 19.25 -3.01
CA VAL A 40 -7.81 19.62 -1.93
C VAL A 40 -8.15 18.71 -0.76
N ALA A 41 -7.14 18.09 -0.16
CA ALA A 41 -7.36 17.28 1.04
C ALA A 41 -8.14 18.11 2.07
N PRO A 42 -9.21 17.56 2.68
CA PRO A 42 -10.07 18.31 3.58
C PRO A 42 -9.23 18.82 4.77
N LYS A 43 -9.34 20.12 5.02
CA LYS A 43 -8.66 20.76 6.16
C LYS A 43 -9.24 20.20 7.46
N PRO A 44 -8.41 19.78 8.43
CA PRO A 44 -8.90 19.38 9.74
C PRO A 44 -9.72 20.49 10.38
N THR A 45 -10.90 20.14 10.88
CA THR A 45 -11.81 21.06 11.57
C THR A 45 -11.76 20.93 13.08
N LEU A 46 -11.30 19.78 13.56
CA LEU A 46 -11.16 19.43 14.97
C LEU A 46 -9.73 19.00 15.28
N ASN A 47 -9.35 19.10 16.53
CA ASN A 47 -8.22 18.42 17.12
C ASN A 47 -8.75 17.58 18.30
N ILE A 48 -8.79 16.27 18.16
CA ILE A 48 -9.19 15.35 19.24
C ILE A 48 -7.97 15.06 20.10
N THR A 49 -8.13 15.20 21.42
CA THR A 49 -7.02 15.06 22.38
C THR A 49 -7.17 13.87 23.31
N GLY A 50 -8.38 13.33 23.48
CA GLY A 50 -8.55 12.21 24.39
C GLY A 50 -9.89 11.50 24.29
N TYR A 51 -9.87 10.24 24.68
CA TYR A 51 -11.04 9.37 24.75
C TYR A 51 -11.14 8.69 26.12
N LYS A 52 -12.39 8.48 26.58
CA LYS A 52 -12.75 7.44 27.55
C LYS A 52 -13.83 6.59 26.93
N ILE A 53 -13.58 5.29 26.79
CA ILE A 53 -14.47 4.38 26.08
C ILE A 53 -14.77 3.18 26.96
N ASP A 54 -16.07 2.92 27.19
CA ASP A 54 -16.57 1.67 27.73
C ASP A 54 -17.24 0.91 26.60
N VAL A 55 -16.76 -0.30 26.28
CA VAL A 55 -17.32 -1.14 25.21
C VAL A 55 -17.55 -2.55 25.68
N THR A 56 -18.74 -3.07 25.43
CA THR A 56 -19.10 -4.48 25.67
C THR A 56 -19.26 -5.20 24.34
N LEU A 57 -18.56 -6.32 24.18
CA LEU A 57 -18.64 -7.16 22.98
C LEU A 57 -19.43 -8.43 23.26
N HIS A 58 -20.31 -8.76 22.32
CA HIS A 58 -21.11 -9.99 22.30
C HIS A 58 -20.75 -10.82 21.06
N PRO A 59 -19.66 -11.61 21.09
CA PRO A 59 -19.18 -12.36 19.92
C PRO A 59 -20.20 -13.33 19.32
N ALA A 60 -21.09 -13.90 20.16
CA ALA A 60 -22.14 -14.83 19.71
C ALA A 60 -23.21 -14.16 18.83
N ASP A 61 -23.45 -12.86 19.03
CA ASP A 61 -24.51 -12.10 18.35
C ASP A 61 -23.93 -11.10 17.34
N HIS A 62 -22.61 -11.03 17.22
CA HIS A 62 -21.85 -10.07 16.41
C HIS A 62 -22.09 -8.61 16.78
N THR A 63 -22.47 -8.31 18.03
CA THR A 63 -22.85 -6.97 18.45
C THR A 63 -21.87 -6.35 19.42
N LEU A 64 -21.82 -5.02 19.40
CA LEU A 64 -21.20 -4.21 20.44
C LEU A 64 -22.20 -3.18 20.98
N ASP A 65 -22.00 -2.80 22.25
CA ASP A 65 -22.61 -1.65 22.92
C ASP A 65 -21.48 -0.81 23.52
N ALA A 66 -21.49 0.50 23.27
CA ALA A 66 -20.39 1.36 23.68
C ALA A 66 -20.82 2.76 24.09
N THR A 67 -20.09 3.31 25.06
CA THR A 67 -20.13 4.72 25.43
C THR A 67 -18.73 5.32 25.22
N ALA A 68 -18.62 6.37 24.42
CA ALA A 68 -17.37 7.08 24.19
C ALA A 68 -17.48 8.55 24.59
N GLN A 69 -16.65 8.98 25.54
CA GLN A 69 -16.41 10.39 25.82
C GLN A 69 -15.25 10.87 24.94
N VAL A 70 -15.50 11.87 24.11
CA VAL A 70 -14.56 12.45 23.17
C VAL A 70 -14.21 13.86 23.61
N THR A 71 -12.95 14.11 23.91
CA THR A 71 -12.43 15.46 24.23
C THR A 71 -11.73 16.04 23.01
N PHE A 72 -12.19 17.20 22.55
CA PHE A 72 -11.70 17.83 21.33
C PHE A 72 -11.71 19.36 21.40
N THR A 73 -10.99 19.99 20.47
CA THR A 73 -10.93 21.45 20.30
C THR A 73 -11.26 21.80 18.85
N PRO A 74 -12.29 22.64 18.59
CA PRO A 74 -12.56 23.18 17.27
C PRO A 74 -11.39 24.03 16.76
N LEU A 75 -10.98 23.84 15.51
CA LEU A 75 -9.91 24.60 14.86
C LEU A 75 -10.42 25.83 14.11
N ASP A 76 -11.72 25.94 13.90
CA ASP A 76 -12.47 27.09 13.40
C ASP A 76 -13.81 27.18 14.15
N ASP A 77 -14.58 28.26 13.97
CA ASP A 77 -15.95 28.37 14.49
C ASP A 77 -16.85 27.40 13.71
N LEU A 78 -17.47 26.44 14.40
CA LEU A 78 -18.20 25.34 13.77
C LEU A 78 -19.68 25.35 14.11
N PRO A 79 -20.56 25.51 13.11
CA PRO A 79 -22.01 25.34 13.31
C PRO A 79 -22.42 23.87 13.45
N THR A 80 -21.62 22.96 12.87
CA THR A 80 -21.79 21.50 12.95
C THR A 80 -20.44 20.83 13.07
N VAL A 81 -20.41 19.63 13.65
CA VAL A 81 -19.22 18.79 13.81
C VAL A 81 -19.45 17.47 13.09
N ILE A 82 -18.46 17.05 12.31
CA ILE A 82 -18.51 15.78 11.59
C ILE A 82 -17.48 14.84 12.21
N PHE A 83 -17.96 13.66 12.61
CA PHE A 83 -17.12 12.55 13.02
C PHE A 83 -17.22 11.41 12.00
N ASP A 84 -16.19 10.62 11.92
CA ASP A 84 -16.23 9.30 11.27
C ASP A 84 -16.67 8.26 12.30
N LEU A 85 -17.62 7.41 11.93
CA LEU A 85 -18.08 6.27 12.73
C LEU A 85 -18.63 5.20 11.80
N HIS A 86 -18.22 3.96 11.98
CA HIS A 86 -18.66 2.81 11.18
C HIS A 86 -20.18 2.82 10.94
N GLY A 87 -20.59 2.65 9.68
CA GLY A 87 -22.00 2.84 9.29
C GLY A 87 -22.98 1.85 9.93
N ALA A 88 -22.51 0.67 10.34
CA ALA A 88 -23.33 -0.31 11.05
C ALA A 88 -23.60 0.05 12.53
N LEU A 89 -22.92 1.07 13.08
CA LEU A 89 -23.10 1.50 14.46
C LEU A 89 -24.15 2.62 14.53
N LEU A 90 -25.20 2.42 15.27
CA LEU A 90 -26.30 3.37 15.48
C LEU A 90 -26.04 4.18 16.74
N VAL A 91 -26.00 5.50 16.60
CA VAL A 91 -25.91 6.43 17.74
C VAL A 91 -27.33 6.79 18.19
N ASP A 92 -27.67 6.42 19.40
CA ASP A 92 -28.98 6.71 19.98
C ASP A 92 -28.97 7.97 20.86
N LYS A 93 -27.78 8.35 21.37
CA LYS A 93 -27.68 9.49 22.27
C LYS A 93 -26.33 10.19 22.13
N VAL A 94 -26.35 11.52 22.04
CA VAL A 94 -25.17 12.38 22.15
C VAL A 94 -25.45 13.47 23.18
N THR A 95 -24.56 13.66 24.14
CA THR A 95 -24.70 14.72 25.17
C THR A 95 -23.41 15.53 25.28
N ASP A 96 -23.55 16.80 25.67
CA ASP A 96 -22.41 17.62 26.08
C ASP A 96 -21.99 17.35 27.53
N ALA A 97 -20.98 18.06 28.02
CA ALA A 97 -20.45 17.92 29.37
C ALA A 97 -21.46 18.30 30.48
N SER A 98 -22.53 19.06 30.17
CA SER A 98 -23.62 19.39 31.10
C SER A 98 -24.70 18.29 31.16
N GLY A 99 -24.63 17.31 30.25
CA GLY A 99 -25.66 16.29 30.06
C GLY A 99 -26.78 16.71 29.10
N ALA A 100 -26.70 17.90 28.49
CA ALA A 100 -27.69 18.35 27.53
C ALA A 100 -27.57 17.53 26.23
N GLN A 101 -28.71 17.11 25.70
CA GLN A 101 -28.77 16.30 24.50
C GLN A 101 -28.45 17.14 23.24
N LEU A 102 -27.61 16.61 22.38
CA LEU A 102 -27.24 17.17 21.10
C LEU A 102 -27.95 16.42 19.98
N ASN A 103 -28.15 17.11 18.84
CA ASN A 103 -28.78 16.49 17.69
C ASN A 103 -27.69 15.81 16.81
N GLY A 104 -27.68 14.48 16.86
CA GLY A 104 -26.83 13.63 16.02
C GLY A 104 -27.62 13.02 14.85
N SER A 105 -27.06 13.03 13.65
CA SER A 105 -27.65 12.41 12.46
C SER A 105 -26.57 11.72 11.61
N ARG A 106 -26.95 10.62 10.94
CA ARG A 106 -26.04 9.99 9.98
C ARG A 106 -25.92 10.84 8.72
N GLY A 107 -24.67 11.05 8.29
CA GLY A 107 -24.31 11.59 6.99
C GLY A 107 -24.01 10.51 5.96
N PRO A 108 -23.55 10.87 4.78
CA PRO A 108 -23.13 9.91 3.76
C PRO A 108 -21.96 9.02 4.22
N GLY A 109 -21.96 7.76 3.81
CA GLY A 109 -20.92 6.80 4.17
C GLY A 109 -20.82 6.55 5.67
N ALA A 110 -19.60 6.50 6.19
CA ALA A 110 -19.32 6.27 7.62
C ALA A 110 -19.24 7.59 8.42
N THR A 111 -20.07 8.61 8.12
CA THR A 111 -20.04 9.90 8.82
C THR A 111 -21.19 10.07 9.81
N LEU A 112 -20.92 10.81 10.89
CA LEU A 112 -21.87 11.22 11.91
C LEU A 112 -21.81 12.75 12.04
N ILE A 113 -22.93 13.43 11.81
CA ILE A 113 -23.05 14.89 11.89
C ILE A 113 -23.71 15.23 13.22
N VAL A 114 -23.07 16.05 14.05
CA VAL A 114 -23.61 16.53 15.32
C VAL A 114 -23.78 18.03 15.24
N THR A 115 -25.01 18.50 15.52
CA THR A 115 -25.35 19.93 15.51
C THR A 115 -25.55 20.39 16.94
N PRO A 116 -24.68 21.27 17.50
CA PRO A 116 -24.83 21.86 18.79
C PRO A 116 -25.93 22.95 18.78
N ALA A 117 -26.41 23.33 19.96
CA ALA A 117 -27.44 24.37 20.08
C ALA A 117 -26.97 25.76 19.61
N ALA A 118 -25.68 26.03 19.67
CA ALA A 118 -25.04 27.22 19.16
C ALA A 118 -23.68 26.82 18.50
N PRO A 119 -23.17 27.60 17.54
CA PRO A 119 -21.87 27.34 16.94
C PRO A 119 -20.76 27.21 17.99
N LEU A 120 -19.90 26.22 17.82
CA LEU A 120 -18.77 26.00 18.71
C LEU A 120 -17.68 27.01 18.42
N PRO A 121 -17.18 27.74 19.44
CA PRO A 121 -16.12 28.71 19.22
C PRO A 121 -14.77 28.03 19.01
N LYS A 122 -13.97 28.56 18.12
CA LYS A 122 -12.59 28.17 17.87
C LYS A 122 -11.77 28.14 19.17
N GLY A 123 -10.98 27.07 19.37
CA GLY A 123 -9.99 26.95 20.45
C GLY A 123 -10.57 26.56 21.81
N GLN A 124 -11.88 26.40 21.95
CA GLN A 124 -12.49 25.93 23.19
C GLN A 124 -12.40 24.40 23.31
N SER A 125 -11.81 23.90 24.39
CA SER A 125 -11.85 22.45 24.68
C SER A 125 -13.23 22.02 25.13
N LEU A 126 -13.76 20.98 24.50
CA LEU A 126 -15.12 20.45 24.71
C LEU A 126 -15.04 18.94 24.91
N THR A 127 -16.04 18.40 25.64
CA THR A 127 -16.20 16.95 25.81
C THR A 127 -17.65 16.58 25.49
N TRP A 128 -17.81 15.64 24.56
CA TRP A 128 -19.10 15.06 24.23
C TRP A 128 -19.12 13.57 24.52
N THR A 129 -20.26 13.07 24.95
CA THR A 129 -20.49 11.65 25.23
C THR A 129 -21.42 11.08 24.18
N PHE A 130 -20.99 10.02 23.51
CA PHE A 130 -21.73 9.28 22.51
C PHE A 130 -22.11 7.93 23.11
N HIS A 131 -23.36 7.55 22.98
CA HIS A 131 -23.82 6.19 23.21
C HIS A 131 -24.24 5.58 21.90
N TYR A 132 -23.71 4.39 21.58
CA TYR A 132 -23.95 3.75 20.30
C TYR A 132 -23.81 2.23 20.40
N MET A 133 -24.53 1.55 19.50
CA MET A 133 -24.55 0.10 19.43
C MET A 133 -24.69 -0.35 17.99
N GLY A 134 -24.35 -1.61 17.70
CA GLY A 134 -24.56 -2.16 16.38
C GLY A 134 -24.00 -3.55 16.17
N LYS A 135 -24.20 -4.06 14.96
CA LYS A 135 -23.77 -5.38 14.54
C LYS A 135 -22.62 -5.27 13.55
N LEU A 136 -21.48 -5.86 13.89
CA LEU A 136 -20.27 -5.88 13.06
C LEU A 136 -19.99 -7.32 12.59
N GLU A 137 -20.71 -7.77 11.57
CA GLU A 137 -20.61 -9.14 11.02
C GLU A 137 -20.05 -9.19 9.60
N SER A 138 -19.99 -8.04 8.90
CA SER A 138 -19.52 -7.93 7.52
C SER A 138 -18.73 -6.64 7.30
N ASP A 139 -18.30 -6.39 6.08
CA ASP A 139 -17.68 -5.14 5.64
C ASP A 139 -18.69 -4.01 5.40
N ALA A 140 -20.00 -4.31 5.42
CA ALA A 140 -21.06 -3.34 5.15
C ALA A 140 -21.07 -2.20 6.17
N GLY A 141 -21.00 -0.96 5.68
CA GLY A 141 -20.89 0.25 6.49
C GLY A 141 -19.47 0.58 6.96
N GLY A 142 -18.50 -0.25 6.62
CA GLY A 142 -17.08 0.04 6.86
C GLY A 142 -16.55 1.21 6.04
N PRO A 143 -15.38 1.76 6.39
CA PRO A 143 -14.78 2.88 5.68
C PRO A 143 -14.24 2.50 4.30
N VAL A 144 -14.05 1.20 4.02
CA VAL A 144 -13.56 0.66 2.75
C VAL A 144 -14.42 -0.52 2.35
N GLU A 145 -15.04 -0.42 1.17
CA GLU A 145 -15.87 -1.49 0.62
C GLU A 145 -15.03 -2.75 0.35
N GLY A 146 -15.57 -3.91 0.69
CA GLY A 146 -14.89 -5.20 0.51
C GLY A 146 -13.80 -5.50 1.55
N LEU A 147 -13.57 -4.63 2.54
CA LEU A 147 -12.54 -4.81 3.56
C LEU A 147 -13.11 -4.71 4.98
N LYS A 148 -13.11 -5.82 5.72
CA LYS A 148 -13.52 -5.84 7.12
C LYS A 148 -12.41 -5.29 8.01
N LEU A 149 -12.59 -4.09 8.55
CA LEU A 149 -11.67 -3.44 9.49
C LEU A 149 -12.17 -3.45 10.93
N ALA A 150 -13.44 -3.81 11.15
CA ALA A 150 -14.04 -4.06 12.45
C ALA A 150 -14.99 -5.26 12.34
N TYR A 151 -14.86 -6.20 13.25
CA TYR A 151 -15.65 -7.42 13.29
C TYR A 151 -15.82 -7.90 14.72
N VAL A 152 -17.02 -8.30 15.08
CA VAL A 152 -17.31 -8.94 16.36
C VAL A 152 -17.81 -10.35 16.08
N GLY A 153 -17.10 -11.37 16.57
CA GLY A 153 -17.46 -12.77 16.35
C GLY A 153 -16.50 -13.75 17.02
N ASP A 154 -16.82 -15.03 16.96
CA ASP A 154 -16.02 -16.13 17.50
C ASP A 154 -15.23 -16.79 16.37
N PRO A 155 -13.98 -17.24 16.52
CA PRO A 155 -13.17 -17.20 17.74
C PRO A 155 -12.39 -15.89 17.95
N ILE A 156 -12.37 -14.99 16.97
CA ILE A 156 -11.63 -13.72 17.02
C ILE A 156 -12.56 -12.59 16.63
N SER A 157 -12.60 -11.55 17.48
CA SER A 157 -13.16 -10.23 17.19
C SER A 157 -12.02 -9.22 17.08
N TYR A 158 -12.16 -8.23 16.22
CA TYR A 158 -11.17 -7.15 16.09
C TYR A 158 -11.86 -5.83 15.78
N LEU A 159 -11.43 -4.79 16.46
CA LEU A 159 -11.84 -3.42 16.30
C LEU A 159 -10.58 -2.63 15.95
N LEU A 160 -10.16 -2.64 14.68
CA LEU A 160 -8.99 -1.89 14.25
C LEU A 160 -9.30 -0.39 14.29
N TYR A 161 -8.31 0.43 14.65
CA TYR A 161 -8.43 1.89 14.61
C TYR A 161 -8.96 2.38 13.27
N ALA A 162 -8.45 1.82 12.17
CA ALA A 162 -8.92 2.06 10.82
C ALA A 162 -10.41 1.72 10.59
N GLY A 163 -10.98 0.82 11.37
CA GLY A 163 -12.40 0.40 11.27
C GLY A 163 -13.40 1.44 11.75
N ARG A 164 -12.95 2.55 12.35
CA ARG A 164 -13.80 3.67 12.82
C ARG A 164 -14.90 3.20 13.75
N TRP A 165 -14.56 2.32 14.68
CA TRP A 165 -15.52 1.73 15.61
C TRP A 165 -15.94 2.65 16.76
N PHE A 166 -15.32 3.82 16.91
CA PHE A 166 -15.70 4.90 17.82
C PHE A 166 -15.69 6.24 17.06
N PRO A 167 -16.42 7.27 17.54
CA PRO A 167 -16.45 8.57 16.87
C PRO A 167 -15.06 9.20 16.81
N MET A 168 -14.53 9.45 15.61
CA MET A 168 -13.17 9.93 15.41
C MET A 168 -13.06 10.92 14.25
N THR A 169 -11.95 11.64 14.18
CA THR A 169 -11.51 12.43 13.02
C THR A 169 -10.00 12.22 12.82
N GLY A 170 -9.47 12.76 11.75
CA GLY A 170 -8.02 12.83 11.58
C GLY A 170 -7.32 11.47 11.63
N TYR A 171 -7.83 10.48 10.89
CA TYR A 171 -7.19 9.17 10.78
C TYR A 171 -5.69 9.31 10.52
N MET A 172 -4.84 8.68 11.36
CA MET A 172 -3.38 8.76 11.40
C MET A 172 -2.78 10.14 11.73
N THR A 173 -3.57 11.20 11.86
CA THR A 173 -3.06 12.57 12.08
C THR A 173 -3.38 13.13 13.46
N ASP A 174 -4.57 12.81 13.98
CA ASP A 174 -5.00 13.26 15.31
C ASP A 174 -4.52 12.28 16.38
N ARG A 175 -3.48 12.68 17.12
CA ARG A 175 -2.94 11.90 18.25
C ARG A 175 -3.74 12.17 19.51
N PHE A 176 -4.11 11.12 20.23
CA PHE A 176 -4.97 11.22 21.40
C PHE A 176 -4.49 10.33 22.55
N THR A 177 -4.91 10.67 23.76
CA THR A 177 -4.84 9.78 24.92
C THR A 177 -6.09 8.93 25.00
N ALA A 178 -6.02 7.73 25.57
CA ALA A 178 -7.18 6.86 25.71
C ALA A 178 -7.21 6.11 27.04
N ASP A 179 -8.43 5.94 27.54
CA ASP A 179 -8.79 5.10 28.68
C ASP A 179 -9.94 4.21 28.19
N ILE A 180 -9.65 2.94 27.92
CA ILE A 180 -10.58 2.03 27.22
C ILE A 180 -10.85 0.83 28.12
N HIS A 181 -12.11 0.62 28.45
CA HIS A 181 -12.63 -0.56 29.12
C HIS A 181 -13.33 -1.47 28.13
N VAL A 182 -12.94 -2.74 28.10
CA VAL A 182 -13.49 -3.74 27.18
C VAL A 182 -14.06 -4.90 27.97
N THR A 183 -15.38 -4.99 28.01
CA THR A 183 -16.07 -6.12 28.63
C THR A 183 -16.36 -7.21 27.62
N VAL A 184 -15.94 -8.44 27.94
CA VAL A 184 -16.13 -9.64 27.09
C VAL A 184 -16.61 -10.83 27.92
N PRO A 185 -17.26 -11.84 27.32
CA PRO A 185 -17.52 -13.11 28.00
C PRO A 185 -16.22 -13.76 28.47
N SER A 186 -16.30 -14.52 29.58
CA SER A 186 -15.12 -15.24 30.10
C SER A 186 -14.52 -16.22 29.07
N GLY A 187 -13.19 -16.33 29.08
CA GLY A 187 -12.44 -17.22 28.20
C GLY A 187 -11.91 -16.57 26.94
N TYR A 188 -12.12 -15.28 26.75
CA TYR A 188 -11.45 -14.47 25.73
C TYR A 188 -10.25 -13.73 26.33
N ARG A 189 -9.22 -13.52 25.54
CA ARG A 189 -8.13 -12.58 25.82
C ARG A 189 -8.36 -11.30 25.02
N VAL A 190 -8.12 -10.17 25.67
CA VAL A 190 -8.21 -8.87 25.01
C VAL A 190 -6.80 -8.29 24.92
N ILE A 191 -6.44 -7.81 23.75
CA ILE A 191 -5.16 -7.17 23.44
C ILE A 191 -5.44 -5.75 22.97
N GLY A 192 -4.82 -4.77 23.62
CA GLY A 192 -4.89 -3.35 23.34
C GLY A 192 -3.59 -2.66 23.72
N SER A 193 -3.45 -1.39 23.37
CA SER A 193 -2.29 -0.57 23.74
C SER A 193 -2.40 -0.11 25.20
N GLY A 194 -1.31 -0.22 25.98
CA GLY A 194 -1.27 0.26 27.36
C GLY A 194 -2.06 -0.62 28.36
N SER A 195 -1.96 -1.95 28.21
CA SER A 195 -2.62 -2.88 29.15
C SER A 195 -2.23 -2.62 30.59
N THR A 196 -3.24 -2.53 31.48
CA THR A 196 -3.03 -2.32 32.93
C THR A 196 -2.88 -3.63 33.72
N GLY A 197 -2.98 -4.80 33.10
CA GLY A 197 -2.74 -6.10 33.74
C GLY A 197 -3.85 -7.12 33.55
N GLN A 198 -4.26 -7.78 34.65
CA GLN A 198 -5.29 -8.83 34.61
C GLN A 198 -6.69 -8.23 34.61
N PRO A 199 -7.65 -8.86 33.91
CA PRO A 199 -9.02 -8.37 33.89
C PRO A 199 -9.70 -8.41 35.26
N ALA A 200 -10.61 -7.49 35.47
CA ALA A 200 -11.53 -7.51 36.59
C ALA A 200 -12.81 -8.30 36.27
N GLN A 201 -13.50 -8.80 37.27
CA GLN A 201 -14.81 -9.42 37.07
C GLN A 201 -15.86 -8.34 36.77
N ALA A 202 -16.52 -8.43 35.62
CA ALA A 202 -17.56 -7.48 35.23
C ALA A 202 -18.86 -7.69 36.03
N ALA A 203 -19.57 -6.61 36.34
CA ALA A 203 -20.81 -6.62 37.16
C ALA A 203 -21.94 -7.48 36.55
N GLY A 204 -21.99 -7.59 35.22
CA GLY A 204 -22.97 -8.40 34.46
C GLY A 204 -22.51 -9.82 34.14
N GLY A 205 -21.36 -10.26 34.68
CA GLY A 205 -20.66 -11.48 34.25
C GLY A 205 -19.70 -11.23 33.09
N GLY A 206 -18.69 -12.09 32.96
CA GLY A 206 -17.60 -11.87 32.02
C GLY A 206 -16.41 -11.15 32.66
N GLU A 207 -15.53 -10.61 31.83
CA GLU A 207 -14.26 -10.00 32.22
C GLU A 207 -14.16 -8.61 31.65
N ASP A 208 -13.70 -7.65 32.45
CA ASP A 208 -13.45 -6.26 32.09
C ASP A 208 -11.93 -6.04 32.00
N TRP A 209 -11.45 -5.61 30.84
CA TRP A 209 -10.05 -5.36 30.53
C TRP A 209 -9.84 -3.86 30.37
N GLU A 210 -8.88 -3.29 31.10
CA GLU A 210 -8.53 -1.87 31.07
C GLU A 210 -7.28 -1.63 30.25
N PHE A 211 -7.33 -0.65 29.35
CA PHE A 211 -6.22 -0.19 28.51
C PHE A 211 -6.06 1.31 28.68
N LYS A 212 -4.92 1.73 29.20
CA LYS A 212 -4.66 3.13 29.48
C LYS A 212 -3.43 3.61 28.70
N TRP A 213 -3.65 4.55 27.82
CA TRP A 213 -2.62 5.21 27.05
C TRP A 213 -2.65 6.72 27.37
N ASP A 214 -1.70 7.20 28.19
CA ASP A 214 -1.70 8.55 28.73
C ASP A 214 -0.84 9.55 27.94
N LYS A 215 -0.38 9.15 26.75
CA LYS A 215 0.41 9.94 25.82
C LYS A 215 -0.33 10.16 24.50
N PRO A 216 0.00 11.24 23.74
CA PRO A 216 -0.55 11.38 22.40
C PRO A 216 -0.13 10.23 21.48
N GLY A 217 -1.07 9.45 20.96
CA GLY A 217 -0.83 8.28 20.11
C GLY A 217 -2.06 7.82 19.36
N PHE A 218 -2.06 6.55 18.92
CA PHE A 218 -3.19 5.93 18.20
C PHE A 218 -3.63 4.60 18.87
N PRO A 219 -3.97 4.60 20.18
CA PRO A 219 -4.28 3.37 20.91
C PRO A 219 -5.72 2.86 20.67
N GLY A 220 -6.25 3.01 19.45
CA GLY A 220 -7.63 2.69 19.12
C GLY A 220 -7.86 1.28 18.55
N THR A 221 -6.87 0.39 18.60
CA THR A 221 -7.01 -0.99 18.14
C THR A 221 -7.23 -1.93 19.31
N ILE A 222 -8.30 -2.73 19.25
CA ILE A 222 -8.65 -3.77 20.23
C ILE A 222 -8.81 -5.09 19.47
N ILE A 223 -8.13 -6.13 19.93
CA ILE A 223 -8.23 -7.49 19.37
C ILE A 223 -8.63 -8.44 20.49
N VAL A 224 -9.67 -9.23 20.26
CA VAL A 224 -10.26 -10.14 21.24
C VAL A 224 -10.30 -11.55 20.66
N GLY A 225 -9.75 -12.52 21.34
CA GLY A 225 -9.73 -13.87 20.79
C GLY A 225 -9.59 -14.98 21.81
N LYS A 226 -9.97 -16.17 21.40
CA LYS A 226 -9.70 -17.43 22.13
C LYS A 226 -8.27 -17.91 21.85
N TYR A 227 -7.32 -17.03 22.20
CA TYR A 227 -5.90 -17.35 22.01
C TYR A 227 -5.38 -18.29 23.10
N ASP A 228 -4.41 -19.11 22.74
CA ASP A 228 -3.59 -19.83 23.71
C ASP A 228 -2.84 -18.85 24.63
N ALA A 229 -2.22 -19.38 25.69
CA ALA A 229 -1.31 -18.57 26.50
C ALA A 229 -0.18 -18.00 25.61
N PRO A 230 0.16 -16.71 25.76
CA PRO A 230 1.14 -16.09 24.89
C PRO A 230 2.52 -16.76 25.03
N VAL A 231 3.22 -16.82 23.91
CA VAL A 231 4.60 -17.30 23.84
C VAL A 231 5.53 -16.11 23.79
N SER A 232 6.50 -16.02 24.70
CA SER A 232 7.43 -14.89 24.80
C SER A 232 8.86 -15.20 24.32
N GLY A 233 9.19 -16.47 24.06
CA GLY A 233 10.55 -16.85 23.66
C GLY A 233 11.61 -16.37 24.66
N ALA A 234 12.69 -15.80 24.16
CA ALA A 234 13.79 -15.24 24.97
C ALA A 234 13.56 -13.79 25.41
N ALA A 235 12.51 -13.12 24.90
CA ALA A 235 12.20 -11.72 25.19
C ALA A 235 10.93 -11.63 26.05
N PRO A 236 11.04 -11.33 27.35
CA PRO A 236 9.90 -11.38 28.27
C PRO A 236 8.83 -10.29 27.98
N ASN A 237 9.17 -9.28 27.20
CA ASN A 237 8.28 -8.19 26.82
C ASN A 237 7.74 -8.30 25.39
N ILE A 238 8.04 -9.38 24.67
CA ILE A 238 7.44 -9.70 23.37
C ILE A 238 6.53 -10.91 23.55
N HIS A 239 5.25 -10.74 23.26
CA HIS A 239 4.23 -11.76 23.44
C HIS A 239 3.59 -12.10 22.10
N VAL A 240 3.54 -13.38 21.76
CA VAL A 240 2.89 -13.87 20.52
C VAL A 240 1.60 -14.59 20.89
N TYR A 241 0.48 -14.09 20.37
CA TYR A 241 -0.85 -14.63 20.58
C TYR A 241 -1.32 -15.30 19.29
N THR A 242 -1.46 -16.61 19.32
CA THR A 242 -1.94 -17.42 18.19
C THR A 242 -3.14 -18.25 18.58
N THR A 243 -3.94 -18.63 17.60
CA THR A 243 -4.92 -19.69 17.74
C THR A 243 -4.23 -21.06 17.84
N ALA A 244 -5.00 -22.09 18.21
CA ALA A 244 -4.48 -23.46 18.26
C ALA A 244 -3.92 -23.94 16.90
N ALA A 245 -4.40 -23.41 15.80
CA ALA A 245 -3.94 -23.75 14.44
C ALA A 245 -2.47 -23.37 14.20
N HIS A 246 -2.01 -22.25 14.75
CA HIS A 246 -0.66 -21.71 14.54
C HIS A 246 0.25 -21.80 15.77
N LYS A 247 -0.19 -22.51 16.82
CA LYS A 247 0.56 -22.70 18.06
C LYS A 247 1.98 -23.23 17.83
N ALA A 248 2.17 -24.14 16.87
CA ALA A 248 3.47 -24.72 16.58
C ALA A 248 4.48 -23.69 16.03
N ALA A 249 4.01 -22.66 15.31
CA ALA A 249 4.83 -21.59 14.74
C ALA A 249 5.12 -20.45 15.74
N ALA A 250 4.37 -20.36 16.84
CA ALA A 250 4.41 -19.20 17.74
C ALA A 250 5.80 -18.93 18.33
N LEU A 251 6.57 -19.97 18.67
CA LEU A 251 7.92 -19.81 19.23
C LEU A 251 8.93 -19.28 18.21
N ASP A 252 8.89 -19.80 16.98
CA ASP A 252 9.76 -19.33 15.90
C ASP A 252 9.41 -17.89 15.53
N TYR A 253 8.12 -17.57 15.53
CA TYR A 253 7.62 -16.22 15.27
C TYR A 253 8.05 -15.23 16.37
N ALA A 254 8.04 -15.64 17.64
CA ALA A 254 8.57 -14.84 18.75
C ALA A 254 10.08 -14.59 18.60
N GLY A 255 10.83 -15.58 18.14
CA GLY A 255 12.26 -15.44 17.83
C GLY A 255 12.52 -14.48 16.68
N THR A 256 11.69 -14.50 15.64
CA THR A 256 11.76 -13.56 14.51
C THR A 256 11.42 -12.14 14.96
N ALA A 257 10.33 -11.94 15.67
CA ALA A 257 9.94 -10.64 16.21
C ALA A 257 11.04 -10.02 17.09
N LEU A 258 11.73 -10.85 17.90
CA LEU A 258 12.85 -10.39 18.72
C LEU A 258 14.02 -9.88 17.86
N ARG A 259 14.40 -10.61 16.81
CA ARG A 259 15.50 -10.20 15.92
C ARG A 259 15.16 -8.89 15.20
N GLU A 260 13.95 -8.76 14.66
CA GLU A 260 13.48 -7.56 13.97
C GLU A 260 13.42 -6.36 14.91
N PHE A 261 12.84 -6.53 16.09
CA PHE A 261 12.77 -5.48 17.10
C PHE A 261 14.16 -5.03 17.58
N ALA A 262 15.10 -5.97 17.74
CA ALA A 262 16.48 -5.65 18.11
C ALA A 262 17.21 -4.91 16.98
N TYR A 263 17.02 -5.32 15.74
CA TYR A 263 17.57 -4.62 14.57
C TYR A 263 17.08 -3.17 14.50
N PHE A 264 15.76 -2.95 14.58
CA PHE A 264 15.20 -1.60 14.54
C PHE A 264 15.60 -0.76 15.74
N THR A 265 15.70 -1.38 16.93
CA THR A 265 16.24 -0.68 18.11
C THR A 265 17.68 -0.21 17.89
N SER A 266 18.51 -1.03 17.27
CA SER A 266 19.90 -0.65 16.97
C SER A 266 19.98 0.45 15.90
N THR A 267 19.09 0.42 14.91
CA THR A 267 19.07 1.37 13.79
C THR A 267 18.43 2.70 14.18
N PHE A 268 17.27 2.65 14.82
CA PHE A 268 16.44 3.82 15.11
C PHE A 268 16.59 4.38 16.52
N GLY A 269 17.05 3.57 17.46
CA GLY A 269 17.02 3.85 18.88
C GLY A 269 15.90 3.10 19.60
N LEU A 270 15.88 3.17 20.94
CA LEU A 270 14.82 2.54 21.74
C LEU A 270 13.46 3.19 21.43
N PRO A 271 12.42 2.40 21.15
CA PRO A 271 11.07 2.93 21.05
C PRO A 271 10.54 3.34 22.42
N GLU A 272 9.48 4.10 22.43
CA GLU A 272 8.85 4.59 23.67
C GLU A 272 8.37 3.47 24.58
N SER A 273 7.78 2.42 24.01
CA SER A 273 7.45 1.18 24.71
C SER A 273 8.28 0.04 24.14
N THR A 274 8.88 -0.74 25.04
CA THR A 274 9.59 -1.98 24.68
C THR A 274 8.67 -3.19 24.70
N GLN A 275 7.39 -3.01 25.08
CA GLN A 275 6.36 -4.05 25.02
C GLN A 275 5.88 -4.22 23.58
N LEU A 276 5.75 -5.46 23.12
CA LEU A 276 5.21 -5.78 21.81
C LEU A 276 4.31 -7.01 21.88
N ASN A 277 3.09 -6.87 21.42
CA ASN A 277 2.13 -7.94 21.26
C ASN A 277 1.99 -8.27 19.77
N VAL A 278 2.49 -9.42 19.37
CA VAL A 278 2.28 -9.96 18.02
C VAL A 278 1.01 -10.82 18.06
N VAL A 279 0.01 -10.46 17.25
CA VAL A 279 -1.34 -11.01 17.39
C VAL A 279 -1.84 -11.56 16.05
N GLU A 280 -2.32 -12.80 16.06
CA GLU A 280 -2.97 -13.41 14.91
C GLU A 280 -4.33 -12.77 14.63
N LEU A 281 -4.58 -12.39 13.36
CA LEU A 281 -5.87 -11.97 12.83
C LEU A 281 -6.47 -13.05 11.92
N PRO A 282 -7.80 -13.06 11.69
CA PRO A 282 -8.41 -13.86 10.63
C PRO A 282 -7.90 -13.48 9.23
N ASP A 283 -7.97 -14.42 8.28
CA ASP A 283 -7.48 -14.21 6.90
C ASP A 283 -8.41 -13.34 6.02
N ASP A 284 -9.61 -13.05 6.49
CA ASP A 284 -10.63 -12.29 5.76
C ASP A 284 -10.63 -10.78 6.10
N THR A 285 -9.50 -10.27 6.58
CA THR A 285 -9.26 -8.85 6.88
C THR A 285 -7.96 -8.38 6.20
N VAL A 286 -7.28 -7.39 6.78
CA VAL A 286 -5.97 -6.91 6.29
C VAL A 286 -4.87 -7.94 6.58
N PRO A 287 -3.85 -8.06 5.72
CA PRO A 287 -2.69 -8.93 5.98
C PRO A 287 -1.97 -8.56 7.27
N VAL A 288 -1.89 -7.27 7.56
CA VAL A 288 -1.24 -6.72 8.77
C VAL A 288 -1.99 -5.49 9.27
N ALA A 289 -1.92 -5.27 10.59
CA ALA A 289 -2.36 -4.04 11.23
C ALA A 289 -1.42 -3.72 12.40
N TRP A 290 -1.30 -2.44 12.73
CA TRP A 290 -0.46 -1.99 13.83
C TRP A 290 -1.20 -1.00 14.74
N ALA A 291 -0.74 -0.93 15.96
CA ALA A 291 -1.03 0.12 16.94
C ALA A 291 0.18 0.21 17.89
N PRO A 292 0.27 1.22 18.74
CA PRO A 292 1.28 1.21 19.80
C PRO A 292 1.25 -0.12 20.56
N GLU A 293 2.40 -0.78 20.72
CA GLU A 293 2.59 -2.09 21.35
C GLU A 293 1.94 -3.29 20.62
N ILE A 294 1.37 -3.10 19.42
CA ILE A 294 0.68 -4.15 18.68
C ILE A 294 1.25 -4.29 17.26
N ALA A 295 1.58 -5.52 16.90
CA ALA A 295 1.84 -5.97 15.54
C ALA A 295 0.88 -7.12 15.23
N ALA A 296 -0.17 -6.86 14.47
CA ALA A 296 -1.17 -7.85 14.13
C ALA A 296 -0.95 -8.39 12.71
N VAL A 297 -1.05 -9.73 12.54
CA VAL A 297 -0.72 -10.43 11.28
C VAL A 297 -1.81 -11.48 11.00
N ALA A 298 -2.29 -11.57 9.77
CA ALA A 298 -3.27 -12.58 9.37
C ALA A 298 -2.68 -14.00 9.49
N GLY A 299 -3.51 -14.97 9.88
CA GLY A 299 -3.08 -16.35 10.18
C GLY A 299 -2.37 -17.03 9.03
N SER A 300 -2.78 -16.81 7.78
CA SER A 300 -2.15 -17.35 6.57
C SER A 300 -0.70 -16.91 6.37
N HIS A 301 -0.27 -15.83 7.04
CA HIS A 301 1.10 -15.32 7.01
C HIS A 301 1.96 -15.82 8.19
N ILE A 302 1.39 -16.57 9.13
CA ILE A 302 2.13 -17.10 10.28
C ILE A 302 2.75 -18.46 9.91
N GLY A 303 4.07 -18.51 9.82
CA GLY A 303 4.86 -19.74 9.55
C GLY A 303 5.40 -19.86 8.12
N GLY A 304 5.19 -18.89 7.23
CA GLY A 304 5.75 -18.90 5.87
C GLY A 304 7.18 -18.32 5.79
N LYS A 305 7.92 -18.67 4.72
CA LYS A 305 9.30 -18.19 4.56
C LYS A 305 9.43 -16.68 4.36
N ASN A 306 8.38 -16.02 3.81
CA ASN A 306 8.37 -14.58 3.54
C ASN A 306 7.59 -13.78 4.58
N ASP A 307 7.03 -14.44 5.59
CA ASP A 307 6.16 -13.79 6.58
C ASP A 307 6.93 -12.83 7.49
N PHE A 308 8.24 -13.07 7.67
CA PHE A 308 9.12 -12.16 8.41
C PHE A 308 9.13 -10.73 7.81
N ARG A 309 8.95 -10.57 6.50
CA ARG A 309 8.93 -9.25 5.87
C ARG A 309 7.71 -8.42 6.29
N LEU A 310 6.52 -9.06 6.29
CA LEU A 310 5.30 -8.42 6.76
C LEU A 310 5.38 -8.10 8.26
N LEU A 311 5.97 -9.00 9.04
CA LEU A 311 6.18 -8.78 10.46
C LEU A 311 7.14 -7.61 10.70
N ALA A 312 8.28 -7.54 9.98
CA ALA A 312 9.24 -6.44 10.06
C ALA A 312 8.60 -5.09 9.72
N ASN A 313 7.78 -5.04 8.64
CA ASN A 313 6.99 -3.85 8.31
C ASN A 313 6.13 -3.43 9.50
N THR A 314 5.35 -4.36 10.06
CA THR A 314 4.40 -4.10 11.14
C THR A 314 5.10 -3.68 12.44
N ILE A 315 6.23 -4.31 12.79
CA ILE A 315 7.04 -3.95 13.97
C ILE A 315 7.66 -2.57 13.80
N SER A 316 8.12 -2.21 12.61
CA SER A 316 8.74 -0.90 12.36
C SER A 316 7.78 0.27 12.64
N HIS A 317 6.48 0.02 12.60
CA HIS A 317 5.44 0.98 12.97
C HIS A 317 5.45 1.36 14.47
N GLN A 318 6.22 0.67 15.31
CA GLN A 318 6.44 1.12 16.69
C GLN A 318 7.23 2.44 16.73
N TRP A 319 8.00 2.74 15.68
CA TRP A 319 8.68 4.03 15.46
C TRP A 319 7.92 4.88 14.44
N TRP A 320 7.68 4.33 13.23
CA TRP A 320 7.06 5.02 12.09
C TRP A 320 5.54 4.85 12.13
N GLY A 321 4.86 5.74 12.81
CA GLY A 321 3.41 5.70 13.10
C GLY A 321 3.13 5.93 14.57
N SER A 322 3.73 5.10 15.45
CA SER A 322 3.51 5.26 16.89
C SER A 322 4.24 6.46 17.46
N GLU A 323 5.54 6.67 17.17
CA GLU A 323 6.29 7.84 17.66
C GLU A 323 6.19 9.05 16.73
N VAL A 324 6.38 8.85 15.43
CA VAL A 324 6.26 9.91 14.43
C VAL A 324 5.06 9.61 13.53
N SER A 325 4.13 10.54 13.41
CA SER A 325 2.94 10.41 12.55
C SER A 325 2.95 11.46 11.43
N PRO A 326 2.20 11.26 10.33
CA PRO A 326 2.06 12.32 9.35
C PRO A 326 1.27 13.49 9.94
N ALA A 327 1.63 14.72 9.60
CA ALA A 327 0.86 15.92 10.00
C ALA A 327 -0.44 16.03 9.19
N THR A 328 -0.42 15.55 7.96
CA THR A 328 -1.59 15.40 7.08
C THR A 328 -1.47 14.10 6.28
N LEU A 329 -2.54 13.65 5.63
CA LEU A 329 -2.46 12.46 4.78
C LEU A 329 -1.55 12.64 3.55
N ASN A 330 -1.25 13.88 3.16
CA ASN A 330 -0.22 14.15 2.14
C ASN A 330 1.19 13.78 2.61
N ASP A 331 1.41 13.77 3.93
CA ASP A 331 2.70 13.45 4.54
C ASP A 331 2.81 11.96 4.92
N ALA A 332 1.77 11.15 4.64
CA ALA A 332 1.70 9.74 5.02
C ALA A 332 2.82 8.89 4.39
N TRP A 333 3.38 9.32 3.25
CA TRP A 333 4.49 8.64 2.59
C TRP A 333 5.75 8.54 3.47
N ILE A 334 5.95 9.51 4.40
CA ILE A 334 7.10 9.48 5.32
C ILE A 334 6.99 8.26 6.23
N VAL A 335 5.84 8.06 6.83
CA VAL A 335 5.61 7.00 7.82
C VAL A 335 5.41 5.64 7.15
N ASN A 336 4.51 5.56 6.18
CA ASN A 336 4.22 4.33 5.47
C ASN A 336 5.41 3.87 4.62
N GLY A 337 6.02 4.81 3.87
CA GLY A 337 7.19 4.53 3.04
C GLY A 337 8.39 4.11 3.88
N MET A 338 8.60 4.75 5.05
CA MET A 338 9.70 4.34 5.92
C MET A 338 9.45 2.98 6.57
N ALA A 339 8.21 2.67 6.96
CA ALA A 339 7.88 1.33 7.46
C ALA A 339 8.12 0.26 6.38
N ARG A 340 7.71 0.52 5.14
CA ARG A 340 7.99 -0.37 4.01
C ARG A 340 9.48 -0.48 3.70
N TYR A 341 10.23 0.61 3.78
CA TYR A 341 11.67 0.58 3.57
C TYR A 341 12.41 -0.10 4.71
N SER A 342 11.92 -0.01 5.95
CA SER A 342 12.46 -0.74 7.10
C SER A 342 12.42 -2.26 6.91
N GLU A 343 11.35 -2.78 6.31
CA GLU A 343 11.25 -4.19 5.90
C GLU A 343 12.39 -4.56 4.94
N LEU A 344 12.71 -3.68 3.98
CA LEU A 344 13.80 -3.90 3.02
C LEU A 344 15.17 -3.78 3.64
N MET A 345 15.35 -2.84 4.58
CA MET A 345 16.61 -2.70 5.33
C MET A 345 16.88 -3.95 6.17
N TYR A 346 15.84 -4.49 6.81
CA TYR A 346 15.98 -5.76 7.56
C TYR A 346 16.26 -6.95 6.63
N LEU A 347 15.59 -7.02 5.47
CA LEU A 347 15.88 -8.04 4.47
C LEU A 347 17.35 -7.99 3.99
N GLU A 348 17.89 -6.78 3.80
CA GLU A 348 19.29 -6.59 3.41
C GLU A 348 20.25 -7.05 4.52
N ASP A 349 19.94 -6.76 5.78
CA ASP A 349 20.74 -7.16 6.95
C ASP A 349 20.74 -8.70 7.13
N ASP A 350 19.55 -9.32 7.06
CA ASP A 350 19.37 -10.77 7.31
C ASP A 350 19.87 -11.65 6.14
N ALA A 351 19.62 -11.22 4.89
CA ALA A 351 19.84 -12.04 3.69
C ALA A 351 20.79 -11.43 2.65
N GLY A 352 21.32 -10.24 2.93
CA GLY A 352 22.30 -9.54 2.10
C GLY A 352 21.70 -8.72 0.95
N HIS A 353 22.55 -7.87 0.36
CA HIS A 353 22.15 -6.90 -0.67
C HIS A 353 21.48 -7.54 -1.91
N SER A 354 21.84 -8.77 -2.28
CA SER A 354 21.20 -9.49 -3.38
C SER A 354 19.72 -9.82 -3.10
N ALA A 355 19.35 -10.02 -1.84
CA ALA A 355 17.95 -10.23 -1.46
C ALA A 355 17.14 -8.93 -1.57
N LEU A 356 17.73 -7.81 -1.16
CA LEU A 356 17.15 -6.48 -1.39
C LEU A 356 16.91 -6.27 -2.89
N GLN A 357 17.94 -6.46 -3.74
CA GLN A 357 17.81 -6.29 -5.19
C GLN A 357 16.72 -7.17 -5.80
N ALA A 358 16.55 -8.40 -5.31
CA ALA A 358 15.50 -9.30 -5.78
C ALA A 358 14.08 -8.83 -5.41
N ALA A 359 13.93 -8.03 -4.35
CA ALA A 359 12.65 -7.49 -3.90
C ALA A 359 12.25 -6.17 -4.60
N LEU A 360 13.21 -5.39 -5.06
CA LEU A 360 12.97 -4.06 -5.66
C LEU A 360 12.06 -4.05 -6.88
N PRO A 361 12.11 -5.01 -7.83
CA PRO A 361 11.24 -4.99 -9.01
C PRO A 361 9.75 -5.01 -8.69
N ASP A 362 9.33 -5.78 -7.68
CA ASP A 362 7.91 -5.85 -7.30
C ASP A 362 7.45 -4.54 -6.62
N ILE A 363 8.31 -3.95 -5.79
CA ILE A 363 8.03 -2.66 -5.14
C ILE A 363 8.00 -1.53 -6.18
N SER A 364 8.95 -1.53 -7.12
CA SER A 364 8.98 -0.55 -8.21
C SER A 364 7.74 -0.67 -9.11
N ALA A 365 7.30 -1.90 -9.40
CA ALA A 365 6.09 -2.12 -10.19
C ALA A 365 4.85 -1.60 -9.45
N SER A 366 4.73 -1.88 -8.15
CA SER A 366 3.63 -1.35 -7.33
C SER A 366 3.69 0.17 -7.24
N ALA A 367 4.87 0.76 -7.00
CA ALA A 367 5.07 2.20 -6.94
C ALA A 367 4.59 2.93 -8.22
N LEU A 368 4.87 2.35 -9.39
CA LEU A 368 4.50 2.95 -10.67
C LEU A 368 3.10 2.56 -11.16
N ALA A 369 2.48 1.52 -10.60
CA ALA A 369 1.16 1.08 -11.03
C ALA A 369 0.07 2.16 -10.86
N TYR A 370 0.21 3.01 -9.85
CA TYR A 370 -0.76 4.06 -9.51
C TYR A 370 -0.16 5.47 -9.50
N ASP A 371 1.02 5.64 -10.05
CA ASP A 371 1.74 6.91 -10.08
C ASP A 371 1.13 7.88 -11.11
N THR A 372 -0.10 8.32 -10.82
CA THR A 372 -0.91 9.20 -11.69
C THR A 372 -1.10 10.60 -11.10
N ILE A 373 -0.70 10.80 -9.86
CA ILE A 373 -0.71 12.08 -9.15
C ILE A 373 0.60 12.24 -8.38
N PRO A 374 1.04 13.46 -8.05
CA PRO A 374 2.18 13.68 -7.17
C PRO A 374 2.05 12.97 -5.83
N LEU A 375 3.13 12.40 -5.32
CA LEU A 375 3.15 11.75 -4.00
C LEU A 375 2.77 12.73 -2.88
N ALA A 376 3.20 13.99 -2.98
CA ALA A 376 2.80 15.08 -2.08
C ALA A 376 1.30 15.41 -2.09
N SER A 377 0.52 14.81 -2.99
CA SER A 377 -0.94 14.95 -3.10
C SER A 377 -1.70 13.67 -2.72
N ALA A 378 -1.02 12.66 -2.19
CA ALA A 378 -1.60 11.36 -1.87
C ALA A 378 -2.80 11.42 -0.90
N GLY A 379 -2.86 12.44 -0.04
CA GLY A 379 -3.99 12.67 0.88
C GLY A 379 -5.32 12.99 0.21
N THR A 380 -5.34 13.19 -1.12
CA THR A 380 -6.58 13.31 -1.91
C THR A 380 -7.22 11.94 -2.23
N LEU A 381 -6.45 10.86 -2.06
CA LEU A 381 -6.90 9.48 -2.25
C LEU A 381 -7.61 8.98 -0.99
N ALA A 382 -8.53 8.04 -1.17
CA ALA A 382 -9.14 7.37 -0.04
C ALA A 382 -8.08 6.56 0.73
N ALA A 383 -7.98 6.77 2.03
CA ALA A 383 -7.12 5.98 2.90
C ALA A 383 -7.47 4.48 2.75
N TYR A 384 -6.48 3.60 2.74
CA TYR A 384 -6.58 2.17 2.44
C TYR A 384 -6.98 1.80 1.00
N SER A 385 -7.20 2.75 0.10
CA SER A 385 -7.35 2.41 -1.32
C SER A 385 -6.05 1.80 -1.86
N PRO A 386 -6.10 0.92 -2.86
CA PRO A 386 -4.89 0.39 -3.51
C PRO A 386 -3.96 1.49 -4.03
N GLN A 387 -4.53 2.60 -4.51
CA GLN A 387 -3.77 3.77 -4.95
C GLN A 387 -3.02 4.44 -3.79
N PHE A 388 -3.72 4.70 -2.67
CA PHE A 388 -3.10 5.30 -1.49
C PHE A 388 -1.97 4.42 -0.94
N GLN A 389 -2.20 3.12 -0.85
CA GLN A 389 -1.20 2.16 -0.38
C GLN A 389 0.02 2.12 -1.31
N SER A 390 -0.18 1.95 -2.61
CA SER A 390 0.90 1.95 -3.60
C SER A 390 1.74 3.23 -3.53
N MET A 391 1.09 4.39 -3.45
CA MET A 391 1.79 5.67 -3.42
C MET A 391 2.53 5.87 -2.10
N THR A 392 1.87 5.69 -0.96
CA THR A 392 2.48 6.01 0.33
C THR A 392 3.44 4.95 0.84
N LEU A 393 3.19 3.67 0.58
CA LEU A 393 4.09 2.57 0.97
C LEU A 393 5.21 2.36 -0.06
N ASP A 394 4.84 1.96 -1.30
CA ASP A 394 5.83 1.46 -2.24
C ASP A 394 6.60 2.59 -2.94
N LYS A 395 5.92 3.64 -3.46
CA LYS A 395 6.62 4.83 -3.98
C LYS A 395 7.37 5.55 -2.87
N GLY A 396 6.76 5.69 -1.68
CA GLY A 396 7.43 6.23 -0.49
C GLY A 396 8.71 5.45 -0.14
N ALA A 397 8.68 4.12 -0.13
CA ALA A 397 9.85 3.28 0.11
C ALA A 397 10.95 3.49 -0.95
N MET A 398 10.57 3.62 -2.23
CA MET A 398 11.53 3.92 -3.30
C MET A 398 12.16 5.30 -3.14
N VAL A 399 11.42 6.31 -2.65
CA VAL A 399 12.00 7.62 -2.33
C VAL A 399 13.06 7.49 -1.23
N PHE A 400 12.82 6.72 -0.16
CA PHE A 400 13.82 6.46 0.87
C PHE A 400 15.01 5.65 0.36
N HIS A 401 14.79 4.67 -0.51
CA HIS A 401 15.84 3.90 -1.15
C HIS A 401 16.79 4.78 -1.97
N MET A 402 16.23 5.65 -2.80
CA MET A 402 16.98 6.61 -3.60
C MET A 402 17.65 7.69 -2.73
N LEU A 403 16.98 8.17 -1.68
CA LEU A 403 17.56 9.13 -0.74
C LEU A 403 18.81 8.55 -0.07
N ARG A 404 18.73 7.30 0.43
CA ARG A 404 19.87 6.59 1.01
C ARG A 404 21.05 6.53 0.03
N TRP A 405 20.78 6.27 -1.25
CA TRP A 405 21.80 6.28 -2.30
C TRP A 405 22.44 7.66 -2.49
N VAL A 406 21.64 8.71 -2.51
CA VAL A 406 22.11 10.09 -2.74
C VAL A 406 22.96 10.58 -1.57
N VAL A 407 22.50 10.39 -0.34
CA VAL A 407 23.17 10.95 0.84
C VAL A 407 24.23 10.03 1.46
N GLY A 408 24.18 8.73 1.15
CA GLY A 408 25.01 7.66 1.74
C GLY A 408 24.46 7.14 3.07
N ASP A 409 24.88 5.92 3.45
CA ASP A 409 24.35 5.19 4.61
C ASP A 409 24.48 5.97 5.93
N ASP A 410 25.65 6.54 6.21
CA ASP A 410 25.90 7.27 7.46
C ASP A 410 24.99 8.50 7.63
N SER A 411 24.78 9.25 6.54
CA SER A 411 23.90 10.43 6.55
C SER A 411 22.44 10.01 6.62
N PHE A 412 22.07 8.95 5.93
CA PHE A 412 20.72 8.40 5.96
C PHE A 412 20.33 7.97 7.38
N GLU A 413 21.19 7.22 8.08
CA GLU A 413 20.94 6.83 9.47
C GLU A 413 20.77 8.05 10.39
N LYS A 414 21.61 9.09 10.22
CA LYS A 414 21.47 10.35 10.97
C LYS A 414 20.13 11.03 10.70
N ILE A 415 19.68 11.07 9.46
CA ILE A 415 18.37 11.62 9.09
C ILE A 415 17.25 10.87 9.82
N LEU A 416 17.26 9.53 9.79
CA LEU A 416 16.23 8.73 10.45
C LEU A 416 16.19 8.96 11.96
N ARG A 417 17.34 8.90 12.63
CA ARG A 417 17.44 9.13 14.09
C ARG A 417 17.05 10.56 14.47
N ALA A 418 17.44 11.55 13.67
CA ALA A 418 17.07 12.94 13.92
C ALA A 418 15.55 13.15 13.74
N THR A 419 14.92 12.50 12.74
CA THR A 419 13.48 12.52 12.54
C THR A 419 12.74 11.99 13.78
N LEU A 420 13.10 10.81 14.24
CA LEU A 420 12.49 10.17 15.42
C LEU A 420 12.72 10.99 16.70
N THR A 421 13.85 11.66 16.83
CA THR A 421 14.15 12.50 18.01
C THR A 421 13.37 13.82 18.00
N GLN A 422 13.34 14.53 16.85
CA GLN A 422 12.74 15.86 16.76
C GLN A 422 11.21 15.84 16.68
N PHE A 423 10.67 14.80 16.06
CA PHE A 423 9.22 14.64 15.85
C PHE A 423 8.59 13.57 16.71
N LYS A 424 9.28 13.16 17.79
CA LYS A 424 8.71 12.24 18.77
C LYS A 424 7.38 12.75 19.29
N ASP A 425 6.34 11.89 19.24
CA ASP A 425 4.95 12.18 19.62
C ASP A 425 4.30 13.35 18.86
N LYS A 426 4.77 13.61 17.64
CA LYS A 426 4.30 14.72 16.81
C LYS A 426 4.01 14.27 15.38
N GLY A 427 3.20 15.07 14.68
CA GLY A 427 3.06 15.01 13.23
C GLY A 427 4.23 15.68 12.53
N ILE A 428 4.77 15.04 11.48
CA ILE A 428 5.81 15.58 10.60
C ILE A 428 5.21 15.98 9.27
N ARG A 429 5.63 17.12 8.72
CA ARG A 429 5.30 17.56 7.36
C ARG A 429 6.41 17.19 6.38
N THR A 430 6.07 17.02 5.13
CA THR A 430 7.03 16.79 4.03
C THR A 430 8.15 17.85 4.05
N GLY A 431 7.82 19.13 4.09
CA GLY A 431 8.83 20.20 4.14
C GLY A 431 9.68 20.23 5.43
N ASP A 432 9.20 19.68 6.54
CA ASP A 432 10.02 19.50 7.75
C ASP A 432 11.05 18.38 7.57
N PHE A 433 10.62 17.28 6.92
CA PHE A 433 11.50 16.15 6.61
C PHE A 433 12.59 16.56 5.60
N GLU A 434 12.21 17.26 4.53
CA GLU A 434 13.15 17.79 3.52
C GLU A 434 14.23 18.65 4.14
N ARG A 435 13.84 19.65 4.94
CA ARG A 435 14.78 20.52 5.65
C ARG A 435 15.72 19.73 6.56
N LEU A 436 15.18 18.78 7.33
CA LEU A 436 15.97 17.95 8.23
C LEU A 436 16.95 17.06 7.45
N ALA A 437 16.54 16.51 6.32
CA ALA A 437 17.39 15.71 5.45
C ALA A 437 18.57 16.53 4.89
N GLU A 438 18.32 17.77 4.45
CA GLU A 438 19.37 18.69 4.00
C GLU A 438 20.31 19.08 5.15
N GLU A 439 19.77 19.35 6.33
CA GLU A 439 20.56 19.69 7.54
C GLU A 439 21.47 18.55 7.98
N GLN A 440 20.99 17.30 7.96
CA GLN A 440 21.76 16.16 8.42
C GLN A 440 22.78 15.67 7.38
N SER A 441 22.45 15.74 6.11
CA SER A 441 23.34 15.32 5.02
C SER A 441 24.32 16.40 4.57
N GLN A 442 24.06 17.68 4.88
CA GLN A 442 24.79 18.85 4.36
C GLN A 442 24.77 18.91 2.82
N GLN A 443 23.69 18.40 2.20
CA GLN A 443 23.48 18.38 0.76
C GLN A 443 22.23 19.18 0.41
N GLN A 444 22.17 19.73 -0.81
CA GLN A 444 20.95 20.35 -1.35
C GLN A 444 20.10 19.26 -1.98
N LEU A 445 18.97 18.92 -1.35
CA LEU A 445 18.08 17.84 -1.77
C LEU A 445 16.77 18.34 -2.39
N THR A 446 16.55 19.65 -2.43
CA THR A 446 15.35 20.25 -3.04
C THR A 446 15.07 19.73 -4.47
N PRO A 447 16.05 19.61 -5.40
CA PRO A 447 15.76 19.05 -6.74
C PRO A 447 15.33 17.58 -6.67
N PHE A 448 15.93 16.79 -5.79
CA PHE A 448 15.57 15.38 -5.56
C PHE A 448 14.13 15.25 -5.06
N PHE A 449 13.75 15.99 -4.03
CA PHE A 449 12.40 15.92 -3.48
C PHE A 449 11.35 16.45 -4.47
N SER A 450 11.64 17.54 -5.19
CA SER A 450 10.72 18.05 -6.20
C SER A 450 10.46 17.02 -7.31
N GLU A 451 11.49 16.31 -7.76
CA GLU A 451 11.34 15.25 -8.76
C GLU A 451 10.42 14.13 -8.28
N TRP A 452 10.67 13.60 -7.09
CA TRP A 452 10.03 12.37 -6.63
C TRP A 452 8.74 12.59 -5.84
N LEU A 453 8.52 13.76 -5.27
CA LEU A 453 7.32 14.08 -4.50
C LEU A 453 6.30 14.89 -5.30
N ASP A 454 6.75 15.83 -6.15
CA ASP A 454 5.87 16.69 -6.95
C ASP A 454 5.71 16.16 -8.38
N GLY A 455 6.63 15.31 -8.85
CA GLY A 455 6.58 14.65 -10.15
C GLY A 455 5.84 13.31 -10.14
N THR A 456 5.54 12.81 -11.34
CA THR A 456 4.97 11.48 -11.59
C THR A 456 5.80 10.74 -12.63
N GLY A 457 5.76 9.42 -12.61
CA GLY A 457 6.53 8.57 -13.52
C GLY A 457 7.94 8.29 -13.02
N ALA A 458 8.73 7.65 -13.86
CA ALA A 458 10.12 7.31 -13.61
C ALA A 458 10.89 7.37 -14.94
N PRO A 459 12.18 7.75 -14.94
CA PRO A 459 12.96 7.89 -16.14
C PRO A 459 13.18 6.55 -16.84
N GLN A 460 13.21 6.59 -18.17
CA GLN A 460 13.71 5.50 -19.00
C GLN A 460 15.10 5.88 -19.51
N PHE A 461 16.11 5.12 -19.09
CA PHE A 461 17.48 5.41 -19.49
C PHE A 461 17.90 4.62 -20.71
N THR A 462 18.63 5.28 -21.61
CA THR A 462 19.38 4.66 -22.70
C THR A 462 20.83 5.14 -22.66
N ASN A 463 21.74 4.37 -23.29
CA ASN A 463 23.16 4.66 -23.28
C ASN A 463 23.73 4.59 -24.69
N LYS A 464 24.40 5.65 -25.09
CA LYS A 464 25.17 5.69 -26.34
C LYS A 464 26.64 5.91 -25.97
N TYR A 465 27.52 5.06 -26.46
CA TYR A 465 28.96 5.19 -26.16
C TYR A 465 29.85 4.72 -27.30
N ALA A 466 31.07 5.23 -27.31
CA ALA A 466 32.14 4.81 -28.16
C ALA A 466 33.38 4.46 -27.32
N VAL A 467 34.13 3.45 -27.78
CA VAL A 467 35.35 2.96 -27.11
C VAL A 467 36.56 3.29 -27.95
N TYR A 468 37.50 3.99 -27.36
CA TYR A 468 38.77 4.39 -28.01
C TYR A 468 39.94 3.66 -27.34
N ARG A 469 40.85 3.11 -28.14
CA ARG A 469 42.10 2.55 -27.63
C ARG A 469 43.08 3.68 -27.35
N LEU A 470 43.61 3.75 -26.14
CA LEU A 470 44.67 4.70 -25.79
C LEU A 470 46.03 4.18 -26.22
N GLY A 471 46.85 5.07 -26.78
CA GLY A 471 48.21 4.72 -27.19
C GLY A 471 49.11 4.29 -26.02
N ASN A 472 50.27 3.68 -26.31
CA ASN A 472 51.29 3.31 -25.34
C ASN A 472 50.79 2.35 -24.21
N ASN A 473 49.94 1.40 -24.57
CA ASN A 473 49.40 0.39 -23.63
C ASN A 473 48.59 0.97 -22.43
N LYS A 474 48.05 2.19 -22.58
CA LYS A 474 47.28 2.89 -21.52
C LYS A 474 45.83 2.39 -21.37
N GLY A 475 45.45 1.33 -22.10
CA GLY A 475 44.09 0.77 -22.03
C GLY A 475 43.12 1.44 -22.99
N PHE A 476 41.89 1.67 -22.52
CA PHE A 476 40.78 2.14 -23.35
C PHE A 476 40.07 3.31 -22.64
N ARG A 477 39.51 4.22 -23.41
CA ARG A 477 38.63 5.29 -23.00
C ARG A 477 37.24 5.08 -23.58
N THR A 478 36.24 4.99 -22.72
CA THR A 478 34.83 5.02 -23.07
C THR A 478 34.32 6.44 -22.93
N ILE A 479 33.81 7.00 -24.01
CA ILE A 479 33.08 8.29 -23.99
C ILE A 479 31.66 7.96 -24.35
N GLY A 480 30.73 8.37 -23.50
CA GLY A 480 29.31 8.07 -23.69
C GLY A 480 28.40 9.13 -23.09
N GLU A 481 27.14 8.87 -23.28
CA GLU A 481 26.05 9.74 -22.86
C GLU A 481 24.93 8.89 -22.31
N VAL A 482 24.52 9.16 -21.06
CA VAL A 482 23.28 8.64 -20.49
C VAL A 482 22.16 9.55 -20.97
N GLN A 483 21.20 8.97 -21.67
CA GLN A 483 20.02 9.69 -22.14
C GLN A 483 18.81 9.25 -21.31
N GLY A 484 18.01 10.21 -20.85
CA GLY A 484 16.75 10.04 -20.16
C GLY A 484 15.59 10.70 -20.92
N ASP A 485 14.39 10.50 -20.47
CA ASP A 485 13.16 11.07 -21.02
C ASP A 485 12.46 12.06 -20.07
N MET A 486 13.12 12.42 -18.94
CA MET A 486 12.62 13.37 -17.95
C MET A 486 13.52 14.61 -17.88
N ASP A 487 12.96 15.77 -18.22
CA ASP A 487 13.70 17.05 -18.29
C ASP A 487 14.22 17.55 -16.94
N LEU A 488 13.51 17.21 -15.86
CA LEU A 488 13.81 17.67 -14.49
C LEU A 488 14.67 16.67 -13.70
N PHE A 489 14.95 15.50 -14.25
CA PHE A 489 15.72 14.47 -13.55
C PHE A 489 17.08 15.01 -13.11
N ASN A 490 17.42 14.82 -11.84
CA ASN A 490 18.67 15.30 -11.28
C ASN A 490 19.12 14.45 -10.07
N MET A 491 19.87 13.39 -10.35
CA MET A 491 20.51 12.59 -9.30
C MET A 491 21.71 11.79 -9.79
N PRO A 492 22.58 11.33 -8.90
CA PRO A 492 23.70 10.46 -9.28
C PRO A 492 23.21 9.07 -9.72
N VAL A 493 23.80 8.55 -10.79
CA VAL A 493 23.53 7.22 -11.33
C VAL A 493 24.85 6.48 -11.50
N ASP A 494 24.93 5.23 -11.08
CA ASP A 494 26.12 4.42 -11.30
C ASP A 494 26.13 3.80 -12.69
N LEU A 495 27.32 3.80 -13.30
CA LEU A 495 27.62 3.08 -14.53
C LEU A 495 28.61 1.96 -14.22
N ARG A 496 28.28 0.75 -14.63
CA ARG A 496 29.20 -0.39 -14.58
C ARG A 496 29.75 -0.68 -15.95
N ILE A 497 31.06 -0.56 -16.12
CA ILE A 497 31.78 -0.89 -17.35
C ILE A 497 32.36 -2.30 -17.18
N GLU A 498 31.72 -3.27 -17.81
CA GLU A 498 32.26 -4.63 -17.93
C GLU A 498 33.38 -4.66 -18.96
N THR A 499 34.52 -5.20 -18.59
CA THR A 499 35.70 -5.25 -19.49
C THR A 499 36.18 -6.69 -19.70
N GLU A 500 37.12 -6.88 -20.60
CA GLU A 500 37.85 -8.16 -20.74
C GLU A 500 38.79 -8.45 -19.56
N GLY A 501 38.79 -7.61 -18.54
CA GLY A 501 39.51 -7.72 -17.27
C GLY A 501 38.68 -7.32 -16.10
N LYS A 502 39.19 -6.40 -15.29
CA LYS A 502 38.48 -5.90 -14.11
C LYS A 502 37.32 -4.98 -14.52
N THR A 503 36.14 -5.22 -13.98
CA THR A 503 35.00 -4.32 -14.07
C THR A 503 35.30 -2.98 -13.37
N VAL A 504 34.82 -1.86 -13.91
CA VAL A 504 34.98 -0.51 -13.36
C VAL A 504 33.60 0.09 -13.16
N ASP A 505 33.32 0.53 -11.94
CA ASP A 505 32.11 1.28 -11.61
C ASP A 505 32.44 2.78 -11.59
N LYS A 506 31.52 3.60 -12.10
CA LYS A 506 31.67 5.06 -12.18
C LYS A 506 30.34 5.72 -11.85
N ARG A 507 30.32 6.58 -10.84
CA ARG A 507 29.18 7.45 -10.54
C ARG A 507 29.18 8.65 -11.48
N VAL A 508 28.01 8.96 -12.02
CA VAL A 508 27.78 10.08 -12.95
C VAL A 508 26.56 10.86 -12.46
N ASP A 509 26.69 12.17 -12.37
CA ASP A 509 25.54 13.05 -12.13
C ASP A 509 24.73 13.14 -13.44
N VAL A 510 23.50 12.61 -13.41
CA VAL A 510 22.59 12.65 -14.52
C VAL A 510 21.63 13.80 -14.30
N VAL A 511 21.64 14.78 -15.23
CA VAL A 511 20.83 16.00 -15.14
C VAL A 511 20.09 16.19 -16.46
N GLY A 512 18.76 16.22 -16.38
CA GLY A 512 17.91 16.35 -17.56
C GLY A 512 17.98 15.16 -18.49
N THR A 513 17.85 15.40 -19.77
CA THR A 513 17.72 14.35 -20.80
C THR A 513 19.03 13.77 -21.29
N ASP A 514 20.16 14.48 -21.13
CA ASP A 514 21.44 14.07 -21.71
C ASP A 514 22.59 14.39 -20.74
N SER A 515 23.35 13.38 -20.32
CA SER A 515 24.52 13.55 -19.44
C SER A 515 25.72 12.76 -19.93
N GLN A 516 26.80 13.47 -20.20
CA GLN A 516 28.02 12.88 -20.76
C GLN A 516 28.90 12.28 -19.66
N TYR A 517 29.59 11.19 -20.02
CA TYR A 517 30.59 10.59 -19.15
C TYR A 517 31.85 10.14 -19.90
N VAL A 518 32.95 10.09 -19.18
CA VAL A 518 34.21 9.56 -19.65
C VAL A 518 34.77 8.60 -18.60
N VAL A 519 35.13 7.38 -19.06
CA VAL A 519 35.73 6.37 -18.17
C VAL A 519 36.91 5.71 -18.84
N ASP A 520 38.05 5.71 -18.18
CA ASP A 520 39.24 5.00 -18.61
C ASP A 520 39.32 3.62 -17.97
N THR A 521 39.60 2.58 -18.76
CA THR A 521 39.71 1.19 -18.30
C THR A 521 40.98 0.55 -18.86
N PHE A 522 41.56 -0.38 -18.12
CA PHE A 522 42.70 -1.13 -18.61
C PHE A 522 42.29 -2.22 -19.61
N GLY A 523 41.24 -2.99 -19.25
CA GLY A 523 40.64 -4.00 -20.12
C GLY A 523 39.74 -3.36 -21.18
N ARG A 524 39.56 -4.05 -22.32
CA ARG A 524 38.64 -3.58 -23.36
C ARG A 524 37.20 -3.65 -22.87
N PRO A 525 36.44 -2.52 -22.88
CA PRO A 525 35.03 -2.50 -22.54
C PRO A 525 34.21 -3.40 -23.46
N ARG A 526 33.31 -4.19 -22.85
CA ARG A 526 32.34 -5.06 -23.53
C ARG A 526 30.94 -4.50 -23.46
N ARG A 527 30.54 -3.99 -22.27
CA ARG A 527 29.22 -3.47 -22.02
C ARG A 527 29.27 -2.37 -20.95
N VAL A 528 28.38 -1.39 -21.07
CA VAL A 528 28.10 -0.39 -20.05
C VAL A 528 26.69 -0.61 -19.57
N ILE A 529 26.52 -0.81 -18.26
CA ILE A 529 25.24 -1.03 -17.59
C ILE A 529 24.94 0.23 -16.79
N ILE A 530 23.73 0.76 -16.93
CA ILE A 530 23.24 1.89 -16.14
C ILE A 530 22.57 1.34 -14.89
N ASP A 531 22.91 1.90 -13.73
CA ASP A 531 22.35 1.57 -12.43
C ASP A 531 22.29 0.05 -12.17
N PRO A 532 23.46 -0.61 -12.09
CA PRO A 532 23.55 -2.08 -12.00
C PRO A 532 23.06 -2.65 -10.66
N GLN A 533 22.77 -1.80 -9.68
CA GLN A 533 22.32 -2.19 -8.34
C GLN A 533 20.89 -1.73 -8.04
N ASP A 534 20.18 -1.20 -9.04
CA ASP A 534 18.78 -0.78 -8.95
C ASP A 534 18.49 0.27 -7.85
N TRP A 535 19.45 1.22 -7.67
CA TRP A 535 19.27 2.33 -6.76
C TRP A 535 18.21 3.34 -7.20
N VAL A 536 17.96 3.45 -8.50
CA VAL A 536 17.04 4.43 -9.07
C VAL A 536 15.74 3.77 -9.48
N LEU A 537 14.62 4.35 -9.05
CA LEU A 537 13.32 3.98 -9.63
C LEU A 537 13.32 4.41 -11.10
N LYS A 538 13.30 3.45 -12.02
CA LYS A 538 13.43 3.66 -13.47
C LYS A 538 12.51 2.76 -14.25
N ASN A 539 12.01 3.21 -15.39
CA ASN A 539 11.27 2.38 -16.33
C ASN A 539 12.21 1.44 -17.08
N THR A 540 11.83 0.17 -17.12
CA THR A 540 12.47 -0.86 -17.95
C THR A 540 11.37 -1.67 -18.65
N PRO A 541 11.65 -2.34 -19.78
CA PRO A 541 10.65 -3.17 -20.44
C PRO A 541 10.02 -4.23 -19.54
N ASP A 542 10.82 -4.86 -18.66
CA ASP A 542 10.32 -5.84 -17.70
C ASP A 542 9.39 -5.20 -16.64
N LEU A 543 9.74 -4.00 -16.20
CA LEU A 543 8.90 -3.27 -15.24
C LEU A 543 7.60 -2.78 -15.88
N GLU A 544 7.62 -2.34 -17.14
CA GLU A 544 6.41 -1.98 -17.88
C GLU A 544 5.42 -3.15 -17.97
N VAL A 545 5.91 -4.38 -18.18
CA VAL A 545 5.07 -5.58 -18.16
C VAL A 545 4.41 -5.76 -16.80
N ARG A 546 5.18 -5.70 -15.71
CA ARG A 546 4.67 -5.87 -14.33
C ARG A 546 3.64 -4.80 -13.97
N VAL A 547 3.94 -3.54 -14.27
CA VAL A 547 3.03 -2.39 -14.05
C VAL A 547 1.71 -2.57 -14.80
N ALA A 548 1.76 -2.93 -16.07
CA ALA A 548 0.57 -3.14 -16.88
C ALA A 548 -0.27 -4.32 -16.34
N ILE A 549 0.38 -5.39 -15.89
CA ILE A 549 -0.32 -6.52 -15.28
C ILE A 549 -1.02 -6.12 -13.97
N LEU A 550 -0.35 -5.39 -13.09
CA LEU A 550 -0.96 -4.92 -11.83
C LEU A 550 -2.15 -4.00 -12.08
N ARG A 551 -2.04 -3.05 -13.02
CA ARG A 551 -3.15 -2.19 -13.43
C ARG A 551 -4.32 -2.98 -14.00
N GLY A 552 -4.02 -3.97 -14.86
CA GLY A 552 -5.03 -4.85 -15.43
C GLY A 552 -5.77 -5.68 -14.37
N GLN A 553 -5.06 -6.22 -13.40
CA GLN A 553 -5.65 -6.97 -12.28
C GLN A 553 -6.60 -6.10 -11.45
N GLN A 554 -6.22 -4.87 -11.18
CA GLN A 554 -7.07 -3.93 -10.45
C GLN A 554 -8.35 -3.60 -11.23
N LEU A 555 -8.22 -3.26 -12.52
CA LEU A 555 -9.39 -2.96 -13.36
C LEU A 555 -10.34 -4.16 -13.45
N ALA A 556 -9.78 -5.38 -13.54
CA ALA A 556 -10.56 -6.61 -13.49
C ALA A 556 -11.31 -6.77 -12.16
N ALA A 557 -10.67 -6.49 -11.04
CA ALA A 557 -11.30 -6.53 -9.71
C ALA A 557 -12.42 -5.49 -9.55
N GLN A 558 -12.31 -4.34 -10.22
CA GLN A 558 -13.33 -3.30 -10.28
C GLN A 558 -14.45 -3.60 -11.29
N GLY A 559 -14.36 -4.72 -12.02
CA GLY A 559 -15.33 -5.11 -13.05
C GLY A 559 -15.09 -4.46 -14.43
N ASP A 560 -14.07 -3.62 -14.59
CA ASP A 560 -13.69 -3.06 -15.89
C ASP A 560 -12.86 -4.06 -16.71
N SER A 561 -13.54 -5.03 -17.28
CA SER A 561 -12.91 -6.06 -18.11
C SER A 561 -12.26 -5.51 -19.38
N ALA A 562 -12.80 -4.41 -19.94
CA ALA A 562 -12.26 -3.80 -21.15
C ALA A 562 -10.92 -3.07 -20.87
N GLY A 563 -10.89 -2.29 -19.79
CA GLY A 563 -9.68 -1.65 -19.31
C GLY A 563 -8.61 -2.67 -18.91
N ALA A 564 -8.98 -3.73 -18.18
CA ALA A 564 -8.08 -4.82 -17.82
C ALA A 564 -7.43 -5.47 -19.04
N LEU A 565 -8.23 -5.79 -20.07
CA LEU A 565 -7.71 -6.37 -21.31
C LEU A 565 -6.73 -5.43 -22.02
N ALA A 566 -7.04 -4.13 -22.04
CA ALA A 566 -6.16 -3.13 -22.65
C ALA A 566 -4.80 -3.06 -21.93
N GLU A 567 -4.78 -3.11 -20.60
CA GLU A 567 -3.53 -3.13 -19.84
C GLU A 567 -2.73 -4.43 -20.06
N TYR A 568 -3.36 -5.60 -20.07
CA TYR A 568 -2.66 -6.85 -20.38
C TYR A 568 -2.11 -6.87 -21.82
N GLN A 569 -2.80 -6.24 -22.78
CA GLN A 569 -2.27 -6.06 -24.14
C GLN A 569 -1.05 -5.11 -24.19
N LYS A 570 -0.98 -4.09 -23.31
CA LYS A 570 0.24 -3.27 -23.18
C LYS A 570 1.40 -4.13 -22.66
N ALA A 571 1.15 -5.00 -21.67
CA ALA A 571 2.17 -5.95 -21.22
C ALA A 571 2.70 -6.83 -22.36
N LEU A 572 1.81 -7.39 -23.19
CA LEU A 572 2.22 -8.18 -24.37
C LEU A 572 2.90 -7.34 -25.46
N LYS A 573 2.63 -6.03 -25.54
CA LYS A 573 3.35 -5.14 -26.45
C LYS A 573 4.78 -4.92 -25.97
N ALA A 574 5.00 -4.81 -24.67
CA ALA A 574 6.33 -4.67 -24.07
C ALA A 574 7.12 -6.01 -24.12
N ASN A 575 6.47 -7.12 -23.77
CA ASN A 575 7.01 -8.48 -23.90
C ASN A 575 5.99 -9.40 -24.62
N PRO A 576 6.12 -9.62 -25.93
CA PRO A 576 5.20 -10.49 -26.68
C PRO A 576 5.20 -11.97 -26.23
N GLN A 577 6.19 -12.39 -25.45
CA GLN A 577 6.32 -13.75 -24.93
C GLN A 577 5.92 -13.88 -23.48
N SER A 578 5.36 -12.84 -22.84
CA SER A 578 5.00 -12.88 -21.42
C SER A 578 3.94 -13.94 -21.13
N SER A 579 4.36 -15.03 -20.50
CA SER A 579 3.50 -16.09 -20.00
C SER A 579 2.47 -15.55 -19.01
N LEU A 580 2.90 -14.65 -18.12
CA LEU A 580 2.02 -14.05 -17.11
C LEU A 580 0.92 -13.18 -17.73
N ALA A 581 1.25 -12.32 -18.70
CA ALA A 581 0.27 -11.47 -19.37
C ALA A 581 -0.77 -12.31 -20.13
N SER A 582 -0.32 -13.34 -20.87
CA SER A 582 -1.21 -14.28 -21.58
C SER A 582 -2.09 -15.07 -20.62
N TYR A 583 -1.55 -15.51 -19.48
CA TYR A 583 -2.30 -16.19 -18.42
C TYR A 583 -3.41 -15.28 -17.85
N ARG A 584 -3.10 -14.00 -17.54
CA ARG A 584 -4.09 -13.04 -17.03
C ARG A 584 -5.19 -12.71 -18.02
N ILE A 585 -4.87 -12.66 -19.31
CA ILE A 585 -5.89 -12.58 -20.38
C ILE A 585 -6.78 -13.84 -20.36
N GLY A 586 -6.19 -15.01 -20.19
CA GLY A 586 -6.92 -16.27 -20.06
C GLY A 586 -7.91 -16.25 -18.87
N GLU A 587 -7.48 -15.80 -17.70
CA GLU A 587 -8.33 -15.64 -16.50
C GLU A 587 -9.49 -14.67 -16.75
N LEU A 588 -9.20 -13.52 -17.34
CA LEU A 588 -10.22 -12.52 -17.67
C LEU A 588 -11.27 -13.08 -18.63
N LEU A 589 -10.84 -13.73 -19.72
CA LEU A 589 -11.74 -14.34 -20.70
C LEU A 589 -12.52 -15.52 -20.11
N PHE A 590 -11.93 -16.29 -19.20
CA PHE A 590 -12.61 -17.35 -18.47
C PHE A 590 -13.72 -16.79 -17.56
N SER A 591 -13.45 -15.69 -16.85
CA SER A 591 -14.45 -15.01 -16.03
C SER A 591 -15.64 -14.52 -16.87
N MET A 592 -15.37 -13.99 -18.06
CA MET A 592 -16.35 -13.54 -19.06
C MET A 592 -17.06 -14.70 -19.80
N ARG A 593 -16.77 -15.97 -19.47
CA ARG A 593 -17.29 -17.17 -20.13
C ARG A 593 -16.92 -17.32 -21.62
N ASN A 594 -15.91 -16.59 -22.08
CA ASN A 594 -15.37 -16.74 -23.43
C ASN A 594 -14.33 -17.88 -23.46
N TYR A 595 -14.82 -19.12 -23.31
CA TYR A 595 -13.99 -20.29 -23.08
C TYR A 595 -13.01 -20.58 -24.21
N GLN A 596 -13.42 -20.38 -25.48
CA GLN A 596 -12.52 -20.64 -26.61
C GLN A 596 -11.34 -19.67 -26.64
N ALA A 597 -11.59 -18.38 -26.43
CA ALA A 597 -10.54 -17.38 -26.38
C ALA A 597 -9.66 -17.57 -25.12
N ALA A 598 -10.24 -17.96 -23.98
CA ALA A 598 -9.49 -18.27 -22.76
C ALA A 598 -8.51 -19.44 -22.99
N VAL A 599 -8.95 -20.54 -23.63
CA VAL A 599 -8.06 -21.68 -23.96
C VAL A 599 -6.90 -21.22 -24.85
N ASN A 600 -7.14 -20.34 -25.82
CA ASN A 600 -6.08 -19.83 -26.67
C ASN A 600 -5.08 -19.01 -25.87
N ALA A 601 -5.54 -18.08 -25.02
CA ALA A 601 -4.67 -17.27 -24.18
C ALA A 601 -3.83 -18.11 -23.18
N TYR A 602 -4.43 -19.15 -22.57
CA TYR A 602 -3.66 -20.06 -21.71
C TYR A 602 -2.64 -20.88 -22.50
N ARG A 603 -2.93 -21.23 -23.77
CA ARG A 603 -1.93 -21.88 -24.64
C ARG A 603 -0.79 -20.92 -25.02
N ASP A 604 -1.13 -19.64 -25.24
CA ASP A 604 -0.09 -18.63 -25.48
C ASP A 604 0.80 -18.50 -24.23
N ALA A 605 0.23 -18.58 -23.02
CA ALA A 605 1.01 -18.60 -21.78
C ALA A 605 1.94 -19.83 -21.70
N LEU A 606 1.47 -21.02 -22.11
CA LEU A 606 2.28 -22.25 -22.15
C LEU A 606 3.41 -22.21 -23.21
N ASN A 607 3.31 -21.32 -24.20
CA ASN A 607 4.31 -21.15 -25.25
C ASN A 607 5.17 -19.89 -25.05
N GLY A 608 5.04 -19.21 -23.92
CA GLY A 608 5.73 -17.97 -23.60
C GLY A 608 7.13 -18.16 -22.99
N ASP A 609 7.51 -17.22 -22.15
CA ASP A 609 8.81 -17.14 -21.48
C ASP A 609 8.91 -17.98 -20.19
N ASP A 610 7.84 -18.63 -19.78
CA ASP A 610 7.73 -19.42 -18.54
C ASP A 610 8.05 -18.63 -17.26
N ASP A 611 7.85 -17.32 -17.30
CA ASP A 611 8.04 -16.44 -16.16
C ASP A 611 6.70 -15.79 -15.73
N PRO A 612 6.28 -16.02 -14.47
CA PRO A 612 6.79 -16.99 -13.48
C PRO A 612 6.35 -18.44 -13.80
N LYS A 613 7.17 -19.41 -13.40
CA LYS A 613 6.97 -20.85 -13.72
C LYS A 613 5.59 -21.38 -13.39
N TRP A 614 4.95 -20.90 -12.32
CA TRP A 614 3.63 -21.36 -11.92
C TRP A 614 2.55 -21.11 -13.00
N THR A 615 2.77 -20.25 -13.98
CA THR A 615 1.84 -20.03 -15.09
C THR A 615 1.62 -21.28 -15.91
N GLU A 616 2.63 -22.16 -16.02
CA GLU A 616 2.51 -23.44 -16.71
C GLU A 616 1.48 -24.36 -16.03
N VAL A 617 1.66 -24.65 -14.74
CA VAL A 617 0.77 -25.56 -14.01
C VAL A 617 -0.66 -25.04 -13.96
N TRP A 618 -0.85 -23.75 -13.70
CA TRP A 618 -2.17 -23.16 -13.60
C TRP A 618 -2.86 -23.00 -14.97
N SER A 619 -2.10 -22.80 -16.06
CA SER A 619 -2.67 -22.81 -17.42
C SER A 619 -3.25 -24.18 -17.78
N HIS A 620 -2.53 -25.27 -17.48
CA HIS A 620 -3.06 -26.62 -17.68
C HIS A 620 -4.33 -26.87 -16.84
N ILE A 621 -4.35 -26.46 -15.56
CA ILE A 621 -5.52 -26.59 -14.70
C ILE A 621 -6.71 -25.80 -15.27
N ALA A 622 -6.49 -24.56 -15.70
CA ALA A 622 -7.51 -23.70 -16.26
C ALA A 622 -8.10 -24.25 -17.58
N ILE A 623 -7.25 -24.74 -18.49
CA ILE A 623 -7.69 -25.41 -19.71
C ILE A 623 -8.51 -26.67 -19.37
N GLY A 624 -8.06 -27.46 -18.40
CA GLY A 624 -8.78 -28.63 -17.91
C GLY A 624 -10.17 -28.29 -17.38
N LYS A 625 -10.29 -27.23 -16.56
CA LYS A 625 -11.58 -26.71 -16.07
C LYS A 625 -12.51 -26.31 -17.23
N ILE A 626 -11.98 -25.64 -18.24
CA ILE A 626 -12.76 -25.27 -19.43
C ILE A 626 -13.26 -26.51 -20.19
N PHE A 627 -12.42 -27.54 -20.35
CA PHE A 627 -12.83 -28.76 -21.00
C PHE A 627 -13.90 -29.52 -20.23
N ASP A 628 -13.83 -29.53 -18.88
CA ASP A 628 -14.94 -30.07 -18.07
C ASP A 628 -16.26 -29.31 -18.29
N LEU A 629 -16.21 -27.97 -18.24
CA LEU A 629 -17.37 -27.10 -18.46
C LEU A 629 -18.00 -27.26 -19.85
N THR A 630 -17.18 -27.67 -20.83
CA THR A 630 -17.62 -27.87 -22.22
C THR A 630 -17.89 -29.35 -22.56
N GLY A 631 -17.92 -30.23 -21.54
CA GLY A 631 -18.27 -31.65 -21.70
C GLY A 631 -17.16 -32.52 -22.32
N GLN A 632 -15.92 -32.03 -22.35
CA GLN A 632 -14.78 -32.71 -22.95
C GLN A 632 -13.89 -33.38 -21.88
N ARG A 633 -14.49 -34.26 -21.09
CA ARG A 633 -13.88 -34.86 -19.90
C ARG A 633 -12.49 -35.50 -20.12
N ASP A 634 -12.34 -36.29 -21.19
CA ASP A 634 -11.05 -36.96 -21.46
C ASP A 634 -9.91 -35.96 -21.70
N ARG A 635 -10.23 -34.85 -22.37
CA ARG A 635 -9.27 -33.76 -22.58
C ARG A 635 -8.95 -33.03 -21.27
N ALA A 636 -9.97 -32.82 -20.43
CA ALA A 636 -9.78 -32.23 -19.10
C ALA A 636 -8.80 -33.06 -18.25
N ILE A 637 -9.01 -34.38 -18.19
CA ILE A 637 -8.12 -35.30 -17.47
C ILE A 637 -6.70 -35.27 -18.04
N SER A 638 -6.54 -35.14 -19.37
CA SER A 638 -5.22 -35.02 -20.00
C SER A 638 -4.49 -33.76 -19.52
N GLU A 639 -5.17 -32.61 -19.51
CA GLU A 639 -4.60 -31.34 -19.04
C GLU A 639 -4.24 -31.40 -17.55
N TYR A 640 -5.09 -31.93 -16.68
CA TYR A 640 -4.77 -32.09 -15.25
C TYR A 640 -3.58 -33.02 -15.02
N ARG A 641 -3.39 -34.04 -15.87
CA ARG A 641 -2.19 -34.89 -15.81
C ARG A 641 -0.93 -34.14 -16.24
N GLN A 642 -1.01 -33.25 -17.23
CA GLN A 642 0.09 -32.38 -17.61
C GLN A 642 0.45 -31.44 -16.46
N ALA A 643 -0.54 -30.83 -15.80
CA ALA A 643 -0.31 -30.05 -14.60
C ALA A 643 0.45 -30.82 -13.51
N LEU A 644 0.13 -32.10 -13.29
CA LEU A 644 0.88 -32.95 -12.34
C LEU A 644 2.32 -33.23 -12.78
N GLN A 645 2.63 -33.21 -14.08
CA GLN A 645 3.98 -33.46 -14.61
C GLN A 645 4.92 -32.27 -14.39
N THR A 646 4.41 -31.07 -14.21
CA THR A 646 5.22 -29.87 -13.93
C THR A 646 5.96 -29.97 -12.58
N ASN A 647 5.43 -30.76 -11.64
CA ASN A 647 5.88 -30.85 -10.23
C ASN A 647 5.85 -29.50 -9.49
N ASP A 648 5.14 -28.51 -10.01
CA ASP A 648 4.96 -27.21 -9.37
C ASP A 648 3.67 -27.22 -8.52
N ASN A 649 3.83 -27.14 -7.20
CA ASN A 649 2.71 -27.08 -6.26
C ASN A 649 2.42 -25.65 -5.75
N THR A 650 2.79 -24.64 -6.48
CA THR A 650 2.49 -23.25 -6.14
C THR A 650 0.99 -23.06 -5.91
N ALA A 651 0.64 -22.49 -4.77
CA ALA A 651 -0.75 -22.30 -4.32
C ALA A 651 -1.61 -23.59 -4.32
N GLY A 652 -0.99 -24.75 -4.11
CA GLY A 652 -1.70 -26.03 -4.01
C GLY A 652 -2.11 -26.65 -5.36
N ALA A 653 -1.54 -26.18 -6.47
CA ALA A 653 -1.91 -26.59 -7.84
C ALA A 653 -1.97 -28.11 -8.04
N LEU A 654 -0.99 -28.86 -7.53
CA LEU A 654 -1.00 -30.31 -7.69
C LEU A 654 -2.16 -31.01 -6.94
N ASN A 655 -2.57 -30.47 -5.81
CA ASN A 655 -3.73 -30.99 -5.07
C ASN A 655 -5.03 -30.69 -5.82
N GLU A 656 -5.14 -29.50 -6.37
CA GLU A 656 -6.28 -29.10 -7.20
C GLU A 656 -6.37 -29.94 -8.46
N ALA A 657 -5.27 -30.16 -9.17
CA ALA A 657 -5.25 -31.05 -10.34
C ALA A 657 -5.68 -32.48 -9.99
N ARG A 658 -5.19 -33.05 -8.86
CA ARG A 658 -5.62 -34.40 -8.40
C ARG A 658 -7.11 -34.45 -8.10
N HIS A 659 -7.65 -33.42 -7.47
CA HIS A 659 -9.08 -33.32 -7.17
C HIS A 659 -9.92 -33.32 -8.44
N TRP A 660 -9.57 -32.51 -9.44
CA TRP A 660 -10.32 -32.42 -10.69
C TRP A 660 -10.13 -33.63 -11.62
N ILE A 661 -9.10 -34.45 -11.44
CA ILE A 661 -9.01 -35.76 -12.09
C ILE A 661 -10.10 -36.71 -11.57
N GLN A 662 -10.40 -36.65 -10.27
CA GLN A 662 -11.41 -37.52 -9.65
C GLN A 662 -12.84 -37.01 -9.90
N THR A 663 -13.03 -35.70 -9.80
CA THR A 663 -14.34 -35.04 -9.89
C THR A 663 -14.31 -33.97 -11.00
N PRO A 664 -15.22 -34.01 -11.99
CA PRO A 664 -15.27 -32.96 -13.01
C PRO A 664 -15.50 -31.58 -12.40
N TYR A 665 -14.76 -30.59 -12.88
CA TYR A 665 -14.95 -29.22 -12.44
C TYR A 665 -16.35 -28.71 -12.82
N LYS A 666 -17.02 -28.11 -11.86
CA LYS A 666 -18.26 -27.36 -12.05
C LYS A 666 -18.05 -25.94 -11.56
N ARG A 667 -18.56 -24.98 -12.30
CA ARG A 667 -18.50 -23.60 -11.84
C ARG A 667 -19.39 -23.48 -10.59
N PRO A 668 -18.91 -22.83 -9.51
CA PRO A 668 -19.79 -22.46 -8.41
C PRO A 668 -20.95 -21.65 -8.99
N ASP A 669 -22.17 -21.97 -8.61
CA ASP A 669 -23.33 -21.15 -8.96
C ASP A 669 -23.08 -19.75 -8.38
N ALA A 670 -23.32 -18.71 -9.17
CA ALA A 670 -23.25 -17.35 -8.67
C ALA A 670 -24.24 -17.20 -7.50
N PRO A 671 -23.85 -16.52 -6.40
CA PRO A 671 -24.74 -16.29 -5.26
C PRO A 671 -26.00 -15.53 -5.62
#